data_cc7184b1162f0e25eaea5b7d53ce998d
#
_entry.id   cc7184b1162f0e25eaea5b7d53ce998d
#
_cell.length_a   1.000
_cell.length_b   1.000
_cell.length_c   1.000
_cell.angle_alpha   90.00
_cell.angle_beta   90.00
_cell.angle_gamma   90.00
#
_symmetry.space_group_name_H-M   'P 1'
#
loop_
_entity.id
_entity.type
_entity.pdbx_description
1 polymer ?
#
loop_
_entity_poly.entity_id
_entity_poly.type
_entity_poly.pdbx_seq_one_letter_code
_entity_poly.pdbx_strand_id
1 'polypeptide(L)'
;MTVGTLVSGLTGKPGFSSGIASVRNFPAKEAEYGDLDPALPPRIDAFLGRKGISLYTHQAEAIRAFRERKNFILTSSTASGKTLAFLLPVFERLEQDPDATALFIYPTKALAYDQLKVIRDLAQETGIAARPAVYDGDTPRDRRPEIRRSSRVVLTNPHELHYVLPWHHQWSRFLSGLCCVVIDEGHRYRGVFGSQVALLIRRLRRISASCRSDPLFIISSATLANPAEFAERLCGVNFATVSEDGAPHGDRKFVLYNPFSDGFPERSFHRESAGLMLECVRHQVQALAFTGSRKMAELVALWAREGMIRERLGSPDEIASYRAGYLPEDRRAIENRLKAGALKGVVSTNALEVGIDIGSLDGVILAGYPGTMMATWQQVGRAGRNRTESAAILVASANPLDQYFMRHPDLFFERPNEWAIIDLANPYILSGQVLCAASELPLQGSDTSFFGPELDAVITGLFEQKLVSGTKQGFVYSGSRRPHELVSLGSLASDSFRVVSGGKTLETMDRGQAFREAHKGAVLLHQGEQYLVDDVDLLQGIIRVKETEVDYYTRPLKSVDIRIIETRDTRQPGDVTLSFGTVEVTEQYYAYKIIRNDAILGVEPLDLPPLTFMTRALWFQPPPGIEAIVGDHDADGGLHGVEHAFIALMPFHVLCDRWDIGGISMPVHPETGGPVIFIYDGHPGGIGLSEKAYHLFEEIVKKTHQLVSECRCEGGCPSCIYSPKCGNDNQPLDKEATVRILDAICRRCMAGDNVDGTTDPTH
;
A
#
# COMPACT_ATOMS: atom_id res chain seq x y z
N MET A 1 -9.89 -35.86 -3.32
CA MET A 1 -10.46 -34.87 -4.22
C MET A 1 -9.42 -33.80 -4.41
N THR A 2 -9.35 -33.11 -5.53
CA THR A 2 -8.25 -32.22 -5.91
C THR A 2 -8.79 -30.82 -6.21
N VAL A 3 -7.93 -29.84 -6.29
CA VAL A 3 -8.23 -28.48 -6.77
C VAL A 3 -8.93 -28.52 -8.13
N GLY A 4 -8.49 -29.42 -9.02
CA GLY A 4 -9.14 -29.62 -10.32
C GLY A 4 -10.62 -29.99 -10.20
N THR A 5 -10.99 -30.86 -9.24
CA THR A 5 -12.40 -31.21 -8.99
C THR A 5 -13.22 -30.07 -8.41
N LEU A 6 -12.60 -29.19 -7.60
CA LEU A 6 -13.25 -27.96 -7.10
C LEU A 6 -13.62 -27.04 -8.26
N VAL A 7 -12.65 -26.68 -9.11
CA VAL A 7 -12.88 -25.76 -10.23
C VAL A 7 -13.89 -26.33 -11.23
N SER A 8 -13.76 -27.62 -11.56
CA SER A 8 -14.74 -28.30 -12.43
C SER A 8 -16.15 -28.39 -11.82
N GLY A 9 -16.22 -28.57 -10.49
CA GLY A 9 -17.49 -28.53 -9.75
C GLY A 9 -18.15 -27.16 -9.79
N LEU A 10 -17.38 -26.07 -9.63
CA LEU A 10 -17.87 -24.70 -9.71
C LEU A 10 -18.37 -24.37 -11.13
N THR A 11 -17.61 -24.73 -12.17
CA THR A 11 -18.02 -24.49 -13.56
C THR A 11 -19.26 -25.28 -13.97
N GLY A 12 -19.51 -26.42 -13.35
CA GLY A 12 -20.70 -27.27 -13.59
C GLY A 12 -21.92 -26.92 -12.74
N LYS A 13 -21.79 -26.08 -11.70
CA LYS A 13 -22.87 -25.74 -10.77
C LYS A 13 -23.64 -24.51 -11.24
N PRO A 14 -24.96 -24.62 -11.57
CA PRO A 14 -25.72 -23.51 -12.16
C PRO A 14 -25.66 -22.19 -11.38
N GLY A 15 -25.56 -22.24 -10.05
CA GLY A 15 -25.47 -21.04 -9.21
C GLY A 15 -24.14 -20.29 -9.29
N PHE A 16 -23.06 -20.91 -9.77
CA PHE A 16 -21.76 -20.31 -9.94
C PHE A 16 -21.36 -20.14 -11.41
N SER A 17 -21.75 -21.06 -12.28
CA SER A 17 -21.29 -21.08 -13.68
C SER A 17 -21.65 -19.82 -14.46
N SER A 18 -22.84 -19.24 -14.22
CA SER A 18 -23.29 -17.98 -14.86
C SER A 18 -22.47 -16.75 -14.45
N GLY A 19 -21.87 -16.79 -13.27
CA GLY A 19 -21.05 -15.71 -12.75
C GLY A 19 -19.55 -15.83 -13.07
N ILE A 20 -19.08 -16.93 -13.67
CA ILE A 20 -17.66 -17.09 -14.00
C ILE A 20 -17.31 -16.24 -15.22
N ALA A 21 -16.57 -15.16 -15.01
CA ALA A 21 -16.10 -14.27 -16.09
C ALA A 21 -14.91 -14.88 -16.84
N SER A 22 -13.98 -15.54 -16.13
CA SER A 22 -12.81 -16.18 -16.74
C SER A 22 -12.22 -17.25 -15.82
N VAL A 23 -11.60 -18.25 -16.45
CA VAL A 23 -10.73 -19.23 -15.77
C VAL A 23 -9.40 -19.25 -16.50
N ARG A 24 -8.32 -18.81 -15.84
CA ARG A 24 -6.96 -18.82 -16.38
C ARG A 24 -6.15 -19.92 -15.70
N ASN A 25 -5.46 -20.73 -16.48
CA ASN A 25 -4.53 -21.73 -15.97
C ASN A 25 -3.09 -21.21 -16.09
N PHE A 26 -2.35 -21.24 -14.98
CA PHE A 26 -0.93 -20.97 -14.90
C PHE A 26 -0.22 -22.31 -14.73
N PRO A 27 0.43 -22.83 -15.79
CA PRO A 27 1.08 -24.14 -15.73
C PRO A 27 2.22 -24.15 -14.71
N ALA A 28 2.53 -25.32 -14.18
CA ALA A 28 3.68 -25.50 -13.31
C ALA A 28 4.97 -25.03 -13.98
N LYS A 29 5.84 -24.40 -13.18
CA LYS A 29 7.20 -24.03 -13.59
C LYS A 29 8.21 -24.90 -12.86
N GLU A 30 9.13 -25.51 -13.59
CA GLU A 30 10.28 -26.22 -13.01
C GLU A 30 11.31 -25.22 -12.44
N ALA A 31 12.13 -25.72 -11.51
CA ALA A 31 13.18 -24.93 -10.92
C ALA A 31 14.31 -24.66 -11.94
N GLU A 32 14.75 -23.41 -11.99
CA GLU A 32 15.94 -23.01 -12.74
C GLU A 32 17.04 -22.67 -11.75
N TYR A 33 18.16 -23.40 -11.85
CA TYR A 33 19.28 -23.25 -10.92
C TYR A 33 20.40 -22.41 -11.54
N GLY A 34 21.13 -21.69 -10.69
CA GLY A 34 22.26 -20.86 -11.07
C GLY A 34 23.53 -21.30 -10.39
N ASP A 35 24.64 -21.30 -11.14
CA ASP A 35 25.97 -21.59 -10.63
C ASP A 35 26.67 -20.35 -10.13
N LEU A 36 27.57 -20.52 -9.17
CA LEU A 36 28.44 -19.47 -8.64
C LEU A 36 29.91 -19.80 -8.89
N ASP A 37 30.61 -18.83 -9.49
CA ASP A 37 32.06 -18.84 -9.60
C ASP A 37 32.62 -17.49 -9.07
N PRO A 38 33.45 -17.52 -8.02
CA PRO A 38 33.78 -18.66 -7.17
C PRO A 38 32.62 -19.19 -6.33
N ALA A 39 32.70 -20.43 -5.88
CA ALA A 39 31.72 -21.03 -4.98
C ALA A 39 31.57 -20.25 -3.68
N LEU A 40 30.52 -20.51 -2.91
CA LEU A 40 30.34 -19.93 -1.57
C LEU A 40 31.41 -20.44 -0.60
N PRO A 41 31.72 -19.69 0.48
CA PRO A 41 32.61 -20.14 1.52
C PRO A 41 32.23 -21.52 2.07
N PRO A 42 33.19 -22.38 2.44
CA PRO A 42 32.96 -23.80 2.77
C PRO A 42 31.87 -24.03 3.84
N ARG A 43 31.77 -23.15 4.82
CA ARG A 43 30.74 -23.28 5.88
C ARG A 43 29.32 -23.04 5.36
N ILE A 44 29.15 -22.10 4.45
CA ILE A 44 27.86 -21.80 3.83
C ILE A 44 27.52 -22.90 2.82
N ASP A 45 28.50 -23.30 2.01
CA ASP A 45 28.31 -24.39 1.04
C ASP A 45 27.93 -25.71 1.71
N ALA A 46 28.62 -26.08 2.79
CA ALA A 46 28.28 -27.25 3.60
C ALA A 46 26.87 -27.15 4.24
N PHE A 47 26.42 -25.96 4.63
CA PHE A 47 25.04 -25.75 5.09
C PHE A 47 24.03 -26.05 3.97
N LEU A 48 24.23 -25.49 2.78
CA LEU A 48 23.37 -25.72 1.63
C LEU A 48 23.33 -27.22 1.27
N GLY A 49 24.47 -27.87 1.23
CA GLY A 49 24.58 -29.30 0.95
C GLY A 49 23.83 -30.17 1.98
N ARG A 50 23.96 -29.87 3.27
CA ARG A 50 23.20 -30.61 4.32
C ARG A 50 21.69 -30.41 4.19
N LYS A 51 21.23 -29.27 3.75
CA LYS A 51 19.80 -28.96 3.51
C LYS A 51 19.29 -29.45 2.17
N GLY A 52 20.14 -29.91 1.28
CA GLY A 52 19.78 -30.26 -0.10
C GLY A 52 19.30 -29.06 -0.92
N ILE A 53 19.84 -27.87 -0.63
CA ILE A 53 19.44 -26.63 -1.30
C ILE A 53 20.40 -26.36 -2.46
N SER A 54 19.85 -26.28 -3.67
CA SER A 54 20.51 -25.72 -4.85
C SER A 54 20.03 -24.28 -5.08
N LEU A 55 20.92 -23.37 -5.44
CA LEU A 55 20.56 -21.98 -5.64
C LEU A 55 19.76 -21.78 -6.92
N TYR A 56 18.65 -21.06 -6.83
CA TYR A 56 17.93 -20.61 -8.01
C TYR A 56 18.69 -19.51 -8.74
N THR A 57 18.38 -19.28 -10.02
CA THR A 57 19.05 -18.29 -10.88
C THR A 57 19.12 -16.91 -10.23
N HIS A 58 17.99 -16.39 -9.71
CA HIS A 58 17.94 -15.08 -9.04
C HIS A 58 18.74 -15.02 -7.73
N GLN A 59 18.89 -16.15 -7.02
CA GLN A 59 19.72 -16.20 -5.80
C GLN A 59 21.20 -16.11 -6.15
N ALA A 60 21.64 -16.84 -7.19
CA ALA A 60 22.99 -16.78 -7.68
C ALA A 60 23.32 -15.38 -8.25
N GLU A 61 22.39 -14.77 -8.98
CA GLU A 61 22.54 -13.40 -9.51
C GLU A 61 22.65 -12.35 -8.39
N ALA A 62 21.83 -12.45 -7.34
CA ALA A 62 21.90 -11.57 -6.18
C ALA A 62 23.27 -11.66 -5.47
N ILE A 63 23.82 -12.88 -5.31
CA ILE A 63 25.14 -13.09 -4.72
C ILE A 63 26.24 -12.47 -5.61
N ARG A 64 26.16 -12.65 -6.94
CA ARG A 64 27.10 -12.02 -7.88
C ARG A 64 27.05 -10.50 -7.80
N ALA A 65 25.85 -9.91 -7.82
CA ALA A 65 25.67 -8.46 -7.72
C ALA A 65 26.28 -7.90 -6.41
N PHE A 66 26.09 -8.59 -5.28
CA PHE A 66 26.70 -8.20 -4.01
C PHE A 66 28.23 -8.25 -4.04
N ARG A 67 28.82 -9.32 -4.60
CA ARG A 67 30.27 -9.49 -4.76
C ARG A 67 30.88 -8.38 -5.64
N GLU A 68 30.15 -7.95 -6.68
CA GLU A 68 30.51 -6.84 -7.57
C GLU A 68 30.27 -5.45 -6.94
N ARG A 69 29.88 -5.41 -5.65
CA ARG A 69 29.55 -4.19 -4.92
C ARG A 69 28.45 -3.34 -5.58
N LYS A 70 27.47 -3.98 -6.20
CA LYS A 70 26.27 -3.33 -6.74
C LYS A 70 25.14 -3.33 -5.72
N ASN A 71 24.47 -2.19 -5.57
CA ASN A 71 23.16 -2.19 -4.93
C ASN A 71 22.18 -2.89 -5.85
N PHE A 72 21.27 -3.67 -5.32
CA PHE A 72 20.29 -4.34 -6.15
C PHE A 72 18.90 -4.45 -5.49
N ILE A 73 17.89 -4.44 -6.36
CA ILE A 73 16.51 -4.76 -5.98
C ILE A 73 16.13 -6.14 -6.53
N LEU A 74 15.69 -7.01 -5.64
CA LEU A 74 15.19 -8.35 -5.97
C LEU A 74 13.68 -8.30 -6.09
N THR A 75 13.16 -8.49 -7.29
CA THR A 75 11.73 -8.54 -7.60
C THR A 75 11.36 -9.92 -8.09
N SER A 76 10.86 -10.76 -7.21
CA SER A 76 10.42 -12.11 -7.54
C SER A 76 9.11 -12.45 -6.83
N SER A 77 8.47 -13.54 -7.24
CA SER A 77 7.20 -14.00 -6.69
C SER A 77 7.28 -14.28 -5.18
N THR A 78 6.13 -14.41 -4.54
CA THR A 78 6.06 -14.87 -3.14
C THR A 78 6.55 -16.32 -3.03
N ALA A 79 7.25 -16.64 -1.93
CA ALA A 79 7.82 -17.97 -1.68
C ALA A 79 8.93 -18.41 -2.66
N SER A 80 9.53 -17.50 -3.42
CA SER A 80 10.66 -17.79 -4.32
C SER A 80 12.02 -17.97 -3.62
N GLY A 81 12.07 -17.85 -2.29
CA GLY A 81 13.33 -17.96 -1.55
C GLY A 81 14.17 -16.68 -1.52
N LYS A 82 13.53 -15.50 -1.65
CA LYS A 82 14.20 -14.17 -1.53
C LYS A 82 15.09 -14.03 -0.31
N THR A 83 14.66 -14.60 0.81
CA THR A 83 15.42 -14.53 2.07
C THR A 83 16.83 -15.07 1.93
N LEU A 84 17.04 -16.20 1.25
CA LEU A 84 18.37 -16.73 1.00
C LEU A 84 19.18 -15.86 0.04
N ALA A 85 18.54 -15.25 -0.95
CA ALA A 85 19.21 -14.39 -1.93
C ALA A 85 19.92 -13.19 -1.28
N PHE A 86 19.40 -12.64 -0.17
CA PHE A 86 20.07 -11.57 0.54
C PHE A 86 20.83 -12.03 1.78
N LEU A 87 20.45 -13.14 2.44
CA LEU A 87 21.17 -13.64 3.61
C LEU A 87 22.55 -14.24 3.25
N LEU A 88 22.63 -15.03 2.17
CA LEU A 88 23.86 -15.71 1.81
C LEU A 88 25.03 -14.74 1.55
N PRO A 89 24.89 -13.69 0.72
CA PRO A 89 25.96 -12.74 0.50
C PRO A 89 26.31 -11.92 1.75
N VAL A 90 25.33 -11.63 2.60
CA VAL A 90 25.59 -10.98 3.90
C VAL A 90 26.43 -11.89 4.80
N PHE A 91 26.08 -13.18 4.91
CA PHE A 91 26.82 -14.14 5.72
C PHE A 91 28.22 -14.41 5.16
N GLU A 92 28.38 -14.45 3.84
CA GLU A 92 29.71 -14.49 3.19
C GLU A 92 30.57 -13.30 3.63
N ARG A 93 30.04 -12.08 3.64
CA ARG A 93 30.76 -10.88 4.09
C ARG A 93 31.08 -10.94 5.58
N LEU A 94 30.15 -11.40 6.42
CA LEU A 94 30.37 -11.57 7.86
C LEU A 94 31.45 -12.62 8.18
N GLU A 95 31.59 -13.65 7.35
CA GLU A 95 32.67 -14.65 7.51
C GLU A 95 34.06 -14.09 7.13
N GLN A 96 34.09 -13.30 6.05
CA GLN A 96 35.34 -12.72 5.53
C GLN A 96 35.88 -11.58 6.41
N ASP A 97 35.03 -10.83 7.07
CA ASP A 97 35.36 -9.63 7.83
C ASP A 97 34.74 -9.67 9.22
N PRO A 98 35.50 -9.89 10.29
CA PRO A 98 35.03 -9.97 11.66
C PRO A 98 34.35 -8.70 12.18
N ASP A 99 34.70 -7.53 11.62
CA ASP A 99 34.16 -6.23 12.01
C ASP A 99 32.92 -5.83 11.20
N ALA A 100 32.63 -6.52 10.11
CA ALA A 100 31.46 -6.26 9.30
C ALA A 100 30.16 -6.41 10.10
N THR A 101 29.24 -5.48 9.86
CA THR A 101 27.89 -5.48 10.41
C THR A 101 26.84 -5.29 9.32
N ALA A 102 25.62 -5.73 9.57
CA ALA A 102 24.51 -5.62 8.62
C ALA A 102 23.23 -5.16 9.33
N LEU A 103 22.51 -4.22 8.70
CA LEU A 103 21.25 -3.70 9.18
C LEU A 103 20.09 -4.23 8.31
N PHE A 104 19.08 -4.79 8.95
CA PHE A 104 17.86 -5.27 8.28
C PHE A 104 16.67 -4.43 8.69
N ILE A 105 15.96 -3.88 7.72
CA ILE A 105 14.80 -3.00 7.93
C ILE A 105 13.57 -3.74 7.43
N TYR A 106 12.64 -4.00 8.34
CA TYR A 106 11.36 -4.65 8.09
C TYR A 106 10.19 -3.69 8.31
N PRO A 107 9.11 -3.78 7.54
CA PRO A 107 7.96 -2.88 7.70
C PRO A 107 7.19 -3.14 9.02
N THR A 108 7.30 -4.33 9.58
CA THR A 108 6.58 -4.70 10.82
C THR A 108 7.49 -5.45 11.80
N LYS A 109 7.20 -5.28 13.10
CA LYS A 109 7.89 -6.02 14.18
C LYS A 109 7.73 -7.54 14.02
N ALA A 110 6.52 -8.00 13.70
CA ALA A 110 6.23 -9.43 13.55
C ALA A 110 7.15 -10.09 12.52
N LEU A 111 7.32 -9.47 11.36
CA LEU A 111 8.20 -9.97 10.31
C LEU A 111 9.67 -10.00 10.78
N ALA A 112 10.12 -8.95 11.49
CA ALA A 112 11.48 -8.91 12.04
C ALA A 112 11.74 -10.09 13.01
N TYR A 113 10.77 -10.41 13.89
CA TYR A 113 10.90 -11.54 14.83
C TYR A 113 10.89 -12.91 14.13
N ASP A 114 10.10 -13.07 13.06
CA ASP A 114 10.10 -14.32 12.29
C ASP A 114 11.42 -14.49 11.52
N GLN A 115 11.92 -13.44 10.90
CA GLN A 115 13.21 -13.46 10.23
C GLN A 115 14.39 -13.64 11.19
N LEU A 116 14.29 -13.13 12.42
CA LEU A 116 15.30 -13.37 13.45
C LEU A 116 15.54 -14.86 13.68
N LYS A 117 14.50 -15.71 13.66
CA LYS A 117 14.63 -17.17 13.82
C LYS A 117 15.45 -17.75 12.66
N VAL A 118 15.10 -17.40 11.42
CA VAL A 118 15.81 -17.86 10.21
C VAL A 118 17.28 -17.48 10.25
N ILE A 119 17.59 -16.23 10.63
CA ILE A 119 18.97 -15.73 10.72
C ILE A 119 19.75 -16.41 11.86
N ARG A 120 19.10 -16.69 13.00
CA ARG A 120 19.71 -17.44 14.10
C ARG A 120 20.05 -18.88 13.71
N ASP A 121 19.12 -19.55 13.04
CA ASP A 121 19.31 -20.93 12.58
C ASP A 121 20.48 -20.99 11.58
N LEU A 122 20.52 -20.06 10.61
CA LEU A 122 21.62 -19.95 9.65
C LEU A 122 22.98 -19.69 10.38
N ALA A 123 22.99 -18.77 11.34
CA ALA A 123 24.21 -18.46 12.11
C ALA A 123 24.70 -19.67 12.92
N GLN A 124 23.78 -20.40 13.53
CA GLN A 124 24.09 -21.60 14.32
C GLN A 124 24.61 -22.74 13.44
N GLU A 125 23.93 -23.02 12.32
CA GLU A 125 24.27 -24.12 11.42
C GLU A 125 25.56 -23.87 10.63
N THR A 126 25.89 -22.62 10.31
CA THR A 126 27.16 -22.25 9.65
C THR A 126 28.29 -22.02 10.63
N GLY A 127 27.99 -21.79 11.91
CA GLY A 127 28.98 -21.40 12.93
C GLY A 127 29.54 -19.98 12.73
N ILE A 128 28.89 -19.14 11.90
CA ILE A 128 29.29 -17.75 11.69
C ILE A 128 28.74 -16.88 12.82
N ALA A 129 29.62 -16.13 13.48
CA ALA A 129 29.30 -15.33 14.66
C ALA A 129 28.52 -14.05 14.30
N ALA A 130 27.31 -14.17 13.72
CA ALA A 130 26.46 -13.05 13.32
C ALA A 130 25.83 -12.33 14.52
N ARG A 131 25.53 -13.01 15.62
CA ARG A 131 24.89 -12.48 16.84
C ARG A 131 23.66 -11.63 16.52
N PRO A 132 22.66 -12.19 15.82
CA PRO A 132 21.50 -11.41 15.37
C PRO A 132 20.60 -11.03 16.51
N ALA A 133 20.09 -9.78 16.50
CA ALA A 133 19.16 -9.26 17.47
C ALA A 133 18.14 -8.33 16.84
N VAL A 134 16.90 -8.37 17.32
CA VAL A 134 15.90 -7.34 17.02
C VAL A 134 16.13 -6.14 17.94
N TYR A 135 16.09 -4.94 17.36
CA TYR A 135 16.13 -3.68 18.07
C TYR A 135 14.94 -2.83 17.66
N ASP A 136 13.94 -2.77 18.51
CA ASP A 136 12.67 -2.08 18.30
C ASP A 136 12.10 -1.53 19.62
N GLY A 137 10.88 -0.94 19.58
CA GLY A 137 10.23 -0.38 20.75
C GLY A 137 9.96 -1.39 21.86
N ASP A 138 9.87 -2.70 21.55
CA ASP A 138 9.62 -3.77 22.52
C ASP A 138 10.91 -4.37 23.10
N THR A 139 12.07 -3.94 22.56
CA THR A 139 13.38 -4.41 23.05
C THR A 139 13.62 -3.90 24.49
N PRO A 140 13.80 -4.81 25.48
CA PRO A 140 14.04 -4.45 26.88
C PRO A 140 15.23 -3.49 27.06
N ARG A 141 15.06 -2.50 27.92
CA ARG A 141 16.07 -1.42 28.11
C ARG A 141 17.43 -1.94 28.55
N ASP A 142 17.46 -2.96 29.37
CA ASP A 142 18.67 -3.63 29.88
C ASP A 142 19.45 -4.37 28.78
N ARG A 143 18.76 -4.87 27.74
CA ARG A 143 19.39 -5.54 26.60
C ARG A 143 19.95 -4.60 25.55
N ARG A 144 19.44 -3.39 25.46
CA ARG A 144 19.84 -2.42 24.42
C ARG A 144 21.35 -2.14 24.39
N PRO A 145 22.07 -1.95 25.51
CA PRO A 145 23.52 -1.75 25.49
C PRO A 145 24.32 -2.95 24.99
N GLU A 146 23.89 -4.17 25.30
CA GLU A 146 24.53 -5.39 24.85
C GLU A 146 24.43 -5.54 23.32
N ILE A 147 23.22 -5.33 22.76
CA ILE A 147 22.97 -5.38 21.32
C ILE A 147 23.90 -4.41 20.60
N ARG A 148 23.99 -3.16 21.05
CA ARG A 148 24.88 -2.16 20.45
C ARG A 148 26.35 -2.56 20.47
N ARG A 149 26.80 -3.24 21.54
CA ARG A 149 28.22 -3.64 21.69
C ARG A 149 28.58 -4.90 20.93
N SER A 150 27.65 -5.87 20.84
CA SER A 150 28.02 -7.24 20.43
C SER A 150 27.37 -7.71 19.13
N SER A 151 26.17 -7.22 18.78
CA SER A 151 25.49 -7.68 17.58
C SER A 151 26.22 -7.25 16.32
N ARG A 152 26.26 -8.15 15.34
CA ARG A 152 26.76 -7.87 13.99
C ARG A 152 25.61 -7.81 12.99
N VAL A 153 24.46 -8.40 13.30
CA VAL A 153 23.24 -8.31 12.52
C VAL A 153 22.15 -7.72 13.41
N VAL A 154 21.61 -6.58 13.00
CA VAL A 154 20.53 -5.90 13.72
C VAL A 154 19.31 -5.84 12.82
N LEU A 155 18.17 -6.31 13.33
CA LEU A 155 16.87 -6.22 12.67
C LEU A 155 16.06 -5.11 13.34
N THR A 156 15.51 -4.21 12.53
CA THR A 156 14.74 -3.07 13.03
C THR A 156 13.59 -2.72 12.09
N ASN A 157 12.89 -1.63 12.38
CA ASN A 157 11.88 -1.04 11.50
C ASN A 157 12.13 0.46 11.34
N PRO A 158 11.52 1.13 10.34
CA PRO A 158 11.75 2.55 10.09
C PRO A 158 11.45 3.45 11.30
N HIS A 159 10.41 3.14 12.06
CA HIS A 159 10.05 3.95 13.24
C HIS A 159 11.15 3.91 14.31
N GLU A 160 11.66 2.73 14.66
CA GLU A 160 12.77 2.63 15.63
C GLU A 160 14.06 3.26 15.09
N LEU A 161 14.36 3.06 13.79
CA LEU A 161 15.52 3.70 13.16
C LEU A 161 15.44 5.22 13.28
N HIS A 162 14.27 5.81 13.06
CA HIS A 162 14.03 7.25 13.22
C HIS A 162 14.36 7.75 14.63
N TYR A 163 14.05 6.97 15.66
CA TYR A 163 14.39 7.28 17.07
C TYR A 163 15.84 6.98 17.42
N VAL A 164 16.52 6.09 16.70
CA VAL A 164 17.91 5.67 16.97
C VAL A 164 18.94 6.65 16.37
N LEU A 165 18.68 7.18 15.17
CA LEU A 165 19.67 8.01 14.46
C LEU A 165 20.18 9.23 15.24
N PRO A 166 19.37 9.97 16.04
CA PRO A 166 19.88 11.03 16.90
C PRO A 166 20.92 10.58 17.94
N TRP A 167 20.92 9.30 18.26
CA TRP A 167 21.86 8.67 19.20
C TRP A 167 22.93 7.83 18.51
N HIS A 168 23.25 8.12 17.24
CA HIS A 168 24.18 7.38 16.41
C HIS A 168 25.57 7.19 17.06
N HIS A 169 26.03 8.11 17.89
CA HIS A 169 27.30 8.00 18.63
C HIS A 169 27.35 6.75 19.52
N GLN A 170 26.21 6.25 20.03
CA GLN A 170 26.13 5.00 20.78
C GLN A 170 26.25 3.76 19.89
N TRP A 171 26.17 3.94 18.57
CA TRP A 171 26.23 2.90 17.57
C TRP A 171 27.50 2.93 16.73
N SER A 172 28.50 3.75 17.15
CA SER A 172 29.72 4.02 16.35
C SER A 172 30.41 2.75 15.86
N ARG A 173 30.55 1.72 16.73
CA ARG A 173 31.12 0.43 16.34
C ARG A 173 30.29 -0.24 15.23
N PHE A 174 29.00 -0.29 15.39
CA PHE A 174 28.10 -0.94 14.43
C PHE A 174 28.10 -0.18 13.10
N LEU A 175 28.00 1.14 13.15
CA LEU A 175 27.95 1.99 11.96
C LEU A 175 29.29 2.01 11.20
N SER A 176 30.43 1.98 11.89
CA SER A 176 31.74 1.93 11.21
C SER A 176 31.99 0.62 10.49
N GLY A 177 31.42 -0.49 10.97
CA GLY A 177 31.47 -1.80 10.30
C GLY A 177 30.32 -2.06 9.34
N LEU A 178 29.38 -1.13 9.17
CA LEU A 178 28.14 -1.36 8.39
C LEU A 178 28.46 -1.59 6.91
N CYS A 179 28.40 -2.84 6.47
CA CYS A 179 28.72 -3.24 5.09
C CYS A 179 27.50 -3.28 4.18
N CYS A 180 26.30 -3.50 4.74
CA CYS A 180 25.08 -3.50 3.96
C CYS A 180 23.83 -3.16 4.81
N VAL A 181 22.82 -2.65 4.10
CA VAL A 181 21.45 -2.41 4.60
C VAL A 181 20.50 -3.21 3.73
N VAL A 182 19.76 -4.13 4.34
CA VAL A 182 18.72 -4.92 3.68
C VAL A 182 17.37 -4.34 4.03
N ILE A 183 16.57 -4.01 3.02
CA ILE A 183 15.22 -3.49 3.15
C ILE A 183 14.27 -4.53 2.58
N ASP A 184 13.54 -5.21 3.46
CA ASP A 184 12.60 -6.23 3.03
C ASP A 184 11.19 -5.64 2.83
N GLU A 185 10.39 -6.27 1.95
CA GLU A 185 9.06 -5.82 1.53
C GLU A 185 9.08 -4.34 1.07
N GLY A 186 10.06 -3.98 0.24
CA GLY A 186 10.35 -2.61 -0.20
C GLY A 186 9.14 -1.86 -0.76
N HIS A 187 8.26 -2.55 -1.48
CA HIS A 187 7.02 -2.01 -2.05
C HIS A 187 6.05 -1.38 -1.02
N ARG A 188 6.24 -1.66 0.27
CA ARG A 188 5.44 -1.05 1.33
C ARG A 188 5.87 0.39 1.64
N TYR A 189 7.07 0.78 1.20
CA TYR A 189 7.61 2.13 1.40
C TYR A 189 7.23 3.04 0.22
N ARG A 190 5.97 3.44 0.13
CA ARG A 190 5.38 4.27 -0.92
C ARG A 190 4.53 5.41 -0.33
N GLY A 191 4.15 6.38 -1.15
CA GLY A 191 3.37 7.54 -0.75
C GLY A 191 4.05 8.33 0.37
N VAL A 192 3.27 8.86 1.32
CA VAL A 192 3.80 9.63 2.47
C VAL A 192 4.83 8.84 3.26
N PHE A 193 4.48 7.60 3.65
CA PHE A 193 5.37 6.76 4.45
C PHE A 193 6.66 6.44 3.70
N GLY A 194 6.56 6.11 2.41
CA GLY A 194 7.74 5.85 1.57
C GLY A 194 8.64 7.06 1.41
N SER A 195 8.08 8.25 1.22
CA SER A 195 8.84 9.50 1.10
C SER A 195 9.56 9.86 2.41
N GLN A 196 8.90 9.66 3.56
CA GLN A 196 9.53 9.79 4.87
C GLN A 196 10.68 8.80 5.07
N VAL A 197 10.47 7.52 4.73
CA VAL A 197 11.49 6.48 4.84
C VAL A 197 12.65 6.73 3.88
N ALA A 198 12.40 7.21 2.69
CA ALA A 198 13.45 7.56 1.73
C ALA A 198 14.40 8.64 2.27
N LEU A 199 13.86 9.68 2.92
CA LEU A 199 14.69 10.71 3.57
C LEU A 199 15.33 10.21 4.87
N LEU A 200 14.68 9.29 5.60
CA LEU A 200 15.29 8.59 6.74
C LEU A 200 16.50 7.76 6.31
N ILE A 201 16.43 7.06 5.18
CA ILE A 201 17.57 6.32 4.60
C ILE A 201 18.71 7.27 4.21
N ARG A 202 18.39 8.46 3.69
CA ARG A 202 19.42 9.49 3.40
C ARG A 202 20.10 10.01 4.67
N ARG A 203 19.37 10.16 5.77
CA ARG A 203 19.95 10.47 7.09
C ARG A 203 20.88 9.35 7.56
N LEU A 204 20.46 8.09 7.43
CA LEU A 204 21.29 6.93 7.74
C LEU A 204 22.60 6.92 6.90
N ARG A 205 22.49 7.16 5.59
CA ARG A 205 23.67 7.25 4.70
C ARG A 205 24.62 8.37 5.12
N ARG A 206 24.08 9.54 5.45
CA ARG A 206 24.87 10.69 5.92
C ARG A 206 25.63 10.36 7.21
N ILE A 207 24.97 9.72 8.17
CA ILE A 207 25.60 9.26 9.41
C ILE A 207 26.63 8.17 9.14
N SER A 208 26.34 7.20 8.28
CA SER A 208 27.28 6.14 7.88
C SER A 208 28.54 6.73 7.25
N ALA A 209 28.39 7.70 6.34
CA ALA A 209 29.52 8.41 5.74
C ALA A 209 30.39 9.13 6.80
N SER A 210 29.78 9.75 7.82
CA SER A 210 30.53 10.35 8.93
C SER A 210 31.30 9.32 9.76
N CYS A 211 30.82 8.06 9.79
CA CYS A 211 31.48 6.90 10.41
C CYS A 211 32.48 6.20 9.45
N ARG A 212 32.73 6.75 8.26
CA ARG A 212 33.58 6.20 7.19
C ARG A 212 33.08 4.86 6.67
N SER A 213 31.79 4.65 6.65
CA SER A 213 31.15 3.47 6.09
C SER A 213 30.30 3.86 4.87
N ASP A 214 30.34 3.01 3.84
CA ASP A 214 29.52 3.12 2.62
C ASP A 214 28.85 1.77 2.37
N PRO A 215 27.70 1.53 3.04
CA PRO A 215 27.00 0.25 2.95
C PRO A 215 26.34 0.06 1.59
N LEU A 216 26.32 -1.19 1.11
CA LEU A 216 25.48 -1.60 -0.01
C LEU A 216 24.02 -1.69 0.43
N PHE A 217 23.12 -1.31 -0.47
CA PHE A 217 21.68 -1.44 -0.25
C PHE A 217 21.12 -2.63 -1.04
N ILE A 218 20.38 -3.47 -0.37
CA ILE A 218 19.67 -4.61 -0.93
C ILE A 218 18.18 -4.40 -0.62
N ILE A 219 17.34 -4.42 -1.65
CA ILE A 219 15.89 -4.32 -1.48
C ILE A 219 15.27 -5.63 -1.94
N SER A 220 14.46 -6.24 -1.09
CA SER A 220 13.56 -7.33 -1.45
C SER A 220 12.15 -6.78 -1.63
N SER A 221 11.51 -7.05 -2.74
CA SER A 221 10.19 -6.51 -3.07
C SER A 221 9.32 -7.54 -3.79
N ALA A 222 8.02 -7.35 -3.78
CA ALA A 222 7.13 -7.89 -4.79
C ALA A 222 7.40 -7.21 -6.13
N THR A 223 6.85 -7.75 -7.21
CA THR A 223 7.02 -7.19 -8.56
C THR A 223 6.39 -5.80 -8.66
N LEU A 224 7.13 -4.85 -9.20
CA LEU A 224 6.76 -3.45 -9.44
C LEU A 224 6.92 -3.12 -10.92
N ALA A 225 6.22 -2.07 -11.41
CA ALA A 225 6.42 -1.57 -12.77
C ALA A 225 7.77 -0.83 -12.92
N ASN A 226 8.23 -0.17 -11.84
CA ASN A 226 9.42 0.68 -11.84
C ASN A 226 10.45 0.30 -10.76
N PRO A 227 10.95 -0.95 -10.69
CA PRO A 227 11.74 -1.42 -9.55
C PRO A 227 13.04 -0.62 -9.36
N ALA A 228 13.82 -0.38 -10.41
CA ALA A 228 15.10 0.35 -10.31
C ALA A 228 14.87 1.80 -9.88
N GLU A 229 13.98 2.53 -10.57
CA GLU A 229 13.65 3.91 -10.22
C GLU A 229 13.14 4.04 -8.78
N PHE A 230 12.25 3.13 -8.38
CA PHE A 230 11.75 3.09 -7.01
C PHE A 230 12.86 2.91 -5.99
N ALA A 231 13.77 1.96 -6.23
CA ALA A 231 14.91 1.68 -5.36
C ALA A 231 15.89 2.86 -5.26
N GLU A 232 16.15 3.51 -6.39
CA GLU A 232 16.98 4.72 -6.47
C GLU A 232 16.34 5.89 -5.72
N ARG A 233 15.03 6.09 -5.87
CA ARG A 233 14.30 7.11 -5.11
C ARG A 233 14.29 6.80 -3.61
N LEU A 234 14.11 5.53 -3.22
CA LEU A 234 14.11 5.12 -1.82
C LEU A 234 15.47 5.31 -1.15
N CYS A 235 16.56 4.88 -1.79
CA CYS A 235 17.89 4.85 -1.17
C CYS A 235 18.82 5.99 -1.60
N GLY A 236 18.58 6.64 -2.74
CA GLY A 236 19.44 7.70 -3.28
C GLY A 236 20.76 7.21 -3.85
N VAL A 237 20.82 5.98 -4.35
CA VAL A 237 21.95 5.35 -5.06
C VAL A 237 21.42 4.54 -6.23
N ASN A 238 22.25 4.24 -7.21
CA ASN A 238 21.87 3.44 -8.37
C ASN A 238 21.68 1.97 -7.99
N PHE A 239 20.72 1.30 -8.65
CA PHE A 239 20.37 -0.09 -8.42
C PHE A 239 20.38 -0.93 -9.68
N ALA A 240 20.91 -2.15 -9.58
CA ALA A 240 20.63 -3.22 -10.53
C ALA A 240 19.30 -3.92 -10.17
N THR A 241 18.59 -4.44 -11.17
CA THR A 241 17.37 -5.21 -10.95
C THR A 241 17.65 -6.70 -11.15
N VAL A 242 17.31 -7.51 -10.15
CA VAL A 242 17.30 -8.97 -10.22
C VAL A 242 15.85 -9.42 -10.29
N SER A 243 15.36 -9.81 -11.47
CA SER A 243 13.96 -10.08 -11.75
C SER A 243 13.64 -11.47 -12.28
N GLU A 244 14.64 -12.22 -12.75
CA GLU A 244 14.45 -13.57 -13.28
C GLU A 244 14.17 -14.55 -12.14
N ASP A 245 12.88 -14.87 -11.92
CA ASP A 245 12.47 -15.81 -10.87
C ASP A 245 12.69 -17.25 -11.29
N GLY A 246 13.77 -17.86 -10.80
CA GLY A 246 14.08 -19.29 -11.02
C GLY A 246 13.35 -20.25 -10.08
N ALA A 247 12.50 -19.77 -9.19
CA ALA A 247 11.78 -20.64 -8.26
C ALA A 247 10.68 -21.43 -8.94
N PRO A 248 10.47 -22.70 -8.57
CA PRO A 248 9.40 -23.52 -9.11
C PRO A 248 8.06 -23.15 -8.48
N HIS A 249 6.98 -23.37 -9.21
CA HIS A 249 5.61 -23.35 -8.68
C HIS A 249 4.75 -24.46 -9.30
N GLY A 250 3.72 -24.89 -8.58
CA GLY A 250 2.73 -25.84 -9.07
C GLY A 250 1.71 -25.21 -10.03
N ASP A 251 0.90 -26.06 -10.65
CA ASP A 251 -0.24 -25.60 -11.45
C ASP A 251 -1.18 -24.73 -10.61
N ARG A 252 -1.60 -23.60 -11.17
CA ARG A 252 -2.56 -22.71 -10.52
C ARG A 252 -3.72 -22.37 -11.44
N LYS A 253 -4.93 -22.59 -10.94
CA LYS A 253 -6.15 -22.15 -11.60
C LYS A 253 -6.68 -20.89 -10.96
N PHE A 254 -6.80 -19.82 -11.74
CA PHE A 254 -7.35 -18.55 -11.29
C PHE A 254 -8.74 -18.34 -11.88
N VAL A 255 -9.74 -18.18 -11.01
CA VAL A 255 -11.14 -17.97 -11.39
C VAL A 255 -11.52 -16.52 -11.08
N LEU A 256 -12.01 -15.80 -12.08
CA LEU A 256 -12.70 -14.51 -11.90
C LEU A 256 -14.20 -14.80 -11.84
N TYR A 257 -14.80 -14.50 -10.70
CA TYR A 257 -16.21 -14.76 -10.42
C TYR A 257 -16.97 -13.47 -10.10
N ASN A 258 -17.99 -13.16 -10.90
CA ASN A 258 -18.85 -12.00 -10.74
C ASN A 258 -20.25 -12.45 -10.26
N PRO A 259 -20.60 -12.28 -8.98
CA PRO A 259 -21.92 -12.63 -8.46
C PRO A 259 -23.05 -11.74 -8.99
N PHE A 260 -22.72 -10.63 -9.67
CA PHE A 260 -23.67 -9.65 -10.20
C PHE A 260 -24.00 -9.84 -11.69
N SER A 261 -23.46 -10.86 -12.34
CA SER A 261 -23.59 -11.12 -13.79
C SER A 261 -25.05 -11.28 -14.25
N ASP A 262 -25.91 -11.85 -13.39
CA ASP A 262 -27.31 -12.15 -13.68
C ASP A 262 -28.27 -10.98 -13.41
N GLY A 263 -27.71 -9.78 -13.10
CA GLY A 263 -28.51 -8.58 -12.83
C GLY A 263 -29.18 -8.54 -11.45
N PHE A 264 -28.74 -9.38 -10.51
CA PHE A 264 -29.20 -9.36 -9.12
C PHE A 264 -28.27 -8.46 -8.26
N PRO A 265 -28.55 -7.18 -8.11
CA PRO A 265 -27.71 -6.27 -7.33
C PRO A 265 -27.71 -6.56 -5.83
N GLU A 266 -28.66 -7.35 -5.34
CA GLU A 266 -28.84 -7.68 -3.92
C GLU A 266 -27.92 -8.81 -3.43
N ARG A 267 -27.16 -9.48 -4.32
CA ARG A 267 -26.24 -10.53 -3.91
C ARG A 267 -25.06 -9.95 -3.12
N SER A 268 -24.77 -10.53 -1.98
CA SER A 268 -23.59 -10.16 -1.18
C SER A 268 -22.39 -10.98 -1.59
N PHE A 269 -21.38 -10.35 -2.19
CA PHE A 269 -20.12 -11.04 -2.55
C PHE A 269 -19.42 -11.67 -1.34
N HIS A 270 -19.63 -11.16 -0.13
CA HIS A 270 -19.13 -11.77 1.09
C HIS A 270 -19.86 -13.08 1.43
N ARG A 271 -21.20 -13.15 1.21
CA ARG A 271 -21.93 -14.41 1.37
C ARG A 271 -21.57 -15.42 0.31
N GLU A 272 -21.31 -14.98 -0.92
CA GLU A 272 -20.77 -15.83 -1.98
C GLU A 272 -19.38 -16.36 -1.60
N SER A 273 -18.52 -15.53 -1.00
CA SER A 273 -17.21 -15.98 -0.49
C SER A 273 -17.34 -17.04 0.62
N ALA A 274 -18.33 -16.90 1.51
CA ALA A 274 -18.63 -17.94 2.51
C ALA A 274 -19.13 -19.23 1.85
N GLY A 275 -19.97 -19.15 0.82
CA GLY A 275 -20.42 -20.29 0.02
C GLY A 275 -19.26 -21.01 -0.67
N LEU A 276 -18.32 -20.27 -1.27
CA LEU A 276 -17.11 -20.83 -1.88
C LEU A 276 -16.19 -21.48 -0.85
N MET A 277 -16.11 -20.95 0.38
CA MET A 277 -15.39 -21.63 1.46
C MET A 277 -16.00 -23.00 1.77
N LEU A 278 -17.32 -23.15 1.75
CA LEU A 278 -17.99 -24.45 1.91
C LEU A 278 -17.70 -25.40 0.73
N GLU A 279 -17.65 -24.89 -0.49
CA GLU A 279 -17.22 -25.70 -1.65
C GLU A 279 -15.79 -26.21 -1.49
N CYS A 280 -14.87 -25.35 -0.99
CA CYS A 280 -13.50 -25.80 -0.67
C CYS A 280 -13.51 -26.94 0.36
N VAL A 281 -14.29 -26.82 1.43
CA VAL A 281 -14.41 -27.87 2.46
C VAL A 281 -14.98 -29.17 1.85
N ARG A 282 -16.02 -29.11 1.00
CA ARG A 282 -16.59 -30.29 0.31
C ARG A 282 -15.56 -31.02 -0.55
N HIS A 283 -14.69 -30.27 -1.20
CA HIS A 283 -13.65 -30.81 -2.07
C HIS A 283 -12.34 -31.13 -1.33
N GLN A 284 -12.32 -31.02 0.02
CA GLN A 284 -11.14 -31.24 0.85
C GLN A 284 -9.96 -30.33 0.50
N VAL A 285 -10.27 -29.11 0.05
CA VAL A 285 -9.30 -28.04 -0.27
C VAL A 285 -9.15 -27.16 0.97
N GLN A 286 -7.95 -27.07 1.52
CA GLN A 286 -7.65 -26.17 2.61
C GLN A 286 -7.52 -24.73 2.08
N ALA A 287 -8.40 -23.82 2.52
CA ALA A 287 -8.53 -22.51 1.90
C ALA A 287 -8.36 -21.34 2.87
N LEU A 288 -7.84 -20.24 2.34
CA LEU A 288 -7.74 -18.94 3.01
C LEU A 288 -8.59 -17.91 2.25
N ALA A 289 -9.57 -17.30 2.93
CA ALA A 289 -10.34 -16.20 2.36
C ALA A 289 -9.83 -14.85 2.89
N PHE A 290 -9.61 -13.91 1.99
CA PHE A 290 -9.27 -12.54 2.33
C PHE A 290 -10.46 -11.61 2.21
N THR A 291 -10.63 -10.70 3.19
CA THR A 291 -11.71 -9.71 3.20
C THR A 291 -11.17 -8.32 3.51
N GLY A 292 -11.88 -7.29 3.05
CA GLY A 292 -11.45 -5.88 3.20
C GLY A 292 -11.57 -5.31 4.61
N SER A 293 -12.27 -5.98 5.55
CA SER A 293 -12.44 -5.46 6.91
C SER A 293 -12.47 -6.55 7.98
N ARG A 294 -12.11 -6.15 9.21
CA ARG A 294 -12.11 -7.04 10.39
C ARG A 294 -13.50 -7.61 10.67
N LYS A 295 -14.53 -6.77 10.57
CA LYS A 295 -15.95 -7.17 10.74
C LYS A 295 -16.35 -8.22 9.72
N MET A 296 -15.97 -8.04 8.46
CA MET A 296 -16.31 -8.99 7.41
C MET A 296 -15.56 -10.31 7.55
N ALA A 297 -14.32 -10.31 8.07
CA ALA A 297 -13.60 -11.55 8.35
C ALA A 297 -14.36 -12.43 9.39
N GLU A 298 -14.90 -11.81 10.44
CA GLU A 298 -15.72 -12.52 11.43
C GLU A 298 -17.06 -13.01 10.83
N LEU A 299 -17.76 -12.15 10.09
CA LEU A 299 -19.07 -12.49 9.52
C LEU A 299 -18.98 -13.61 8.47
N VAL A 300 -17.99 -13.55 7.57
CA VAL A 300 -17.80 -14.58 6.55
C VAL A 300 -17.45 -15.92 7.20
N ALA A 301 -16.60 -15.91 8.24
CA ALA A 301 -16.30 -17.12 9.01
C ALA A 301 -17.54 -17.67 9.73
N LEU A 302 -18.38 -16.80 10.33
CA LEU A 302 -19.63 -17.18 10.97
C LEU A 302 -20.60 -17.83 9.97
N TRP A 303 -20.83 -17.20 8.83
CA TRP A 303 -21.74 -17.74 7.79
C TRP A 303 -21.24 -19.07 7.21
N ALA A 304 -19.92 -19.22 7.07
CA ALA A 304 -19.34 -20.48 6.65
C ALA A 304 -19.53 -21.59 7.72
N ARG A 305 -19.36 -21.28 9.01
CA ARG A 305 -19.64 -22.21 10.13
C ARG A 305 -21.12 -22.62 10.17
N GLU A 306 -22.05 -21.67 10.04
CA GLU A 306 -23.50 -21.94 9.95
C GLU A 306 -23.81 -22.86 8.76
N GLY A 307 -23.16 -22.60 7.61
CA GLY A 307 -23.28 -23.47 6.44
C GLY A 307 -22.78 -24.89 6.68
N MET A 308 -21.63 -25.07 7.37
CA MET A 308 -21.12 -26.39 7.74
C MET A 308 -22.12 -27.18 8.59
N ILE A 309 -22.75 -26.52 9.58
CA ILE A 309 -23.78 -27.13 10.43
C ILE A 309 -24.99 -27.53 9.58
N ARG A 310 -25.54 -26.59 8.78
CA ARG A 310 -26.72 -26.80 7.95
C ARG A 310 -26.54 -27.95 6.96
N GLU A 311 -25.35 -28.07 6.38
CA GLU A 311 -25.03 -29.02 5.32
C GLU A 311 -24.31 -30.27 5.82
N ARG A 312 -24.01 -30.35 7.12
CA ARG A 312 -23.34 -31.48 7.79
C ARG A 312 -21.98 -31.82 7.18
N LEU A 313 -21.17 -30.78 6.90
CA LEU A 313 -19.87 -30.91 6.22
C LEU A 313 -18.67 -31.17 7.17
N GLY A 314 -18.89 -31.37 8.47
CA GLY A 314 -17.86 -31.57 9.48
C GLY A 314 -18.06 -30.68 10.71
N SER A 315 -17.03 -30.43 11.47
CA SER A 315 -17.11 -29.56 12.64
C SER A 315 -17.04 -28.07 12.22
N PRO A 316 -17.94 -27.21 12.74
CA PRO A 316 -17.81 -25.76 12.51
C PRO A 316 -16.51 -25.17 13.03
N ASP A 317 -15.83 -25.83 13.99
CA ASP A 317 -14.53 -25.41 14.51
C ASP A 317 -13.38 -25.58 13.52
N GLU A 318 -13.61 -26.25 12.39
CA GLU A 318 -12.63 -26.37 11.30
C GLU A 318 -12.51 -25.08 10.48
N ILE A 319 -13.36 -24.06 10.72
CA ILE A 319 -13.27 -22.74 10.14
C ILE A 319 -12.98 -21.71 11.25
N ALA A 320 -11.97 -20.85 11.02
CA ALA A 320 -11.59 -19.79 11.95
C ALA A 320 -11.54 -18.43 11.25
N SER A 321 -11.80 -17.35 12.00
CA SER A 321 -11.43 -15.99 11.61
C SER A 321 -10.02 -15.67 12.13
N TYR A 322 -9.29 -14.79 11.42
CA TYR A 322 -7.96 -14.32 11.82
C TYR A 322 -7.82 -12.82 11.57
N ARG A 323 -7.37 -12.07 12.56
CA ARG A 323 -7.13 -10.62 12.44
C ARG A 323 -5.98 -10.15 13.36
N ALA A 324 -5.39 -9.03 13.00
CA ALA A 324 -4.27 -8.43 13.75
C ALA A 324 -4.63 -8.06 15.20
N GLY A 325 -5.91 -7.80 15.50
CA GLY A 325 -6.37 -7.45 16.85
C GLY A 325 -6.52 -8.60 17.83
N TYR A 326 -6.29 -9.86 17.42
CA TYR A 326 -6.30 -11.00 18.34
C TYR A 326 -5.05 -11.00 19.23
N LEU A 327 -5.16 -11.58 20.42
CA LEU A 327 -4.02 -11.80 21.29
C LEU A 327 -2.94 -12.62 20.57
N PRO A 328 -1.65 -12.39 20.84
CA PRO A 328 -0.57 -13.14 20.20
C PRO A 328 -0.68 -14.66 20.39
N GLU A 329 -1.25 -15.11 21.51
CA GLU A 329 -1.47 -16.53 21.81
C GLU A 329 -2.55 -17.12 20.92
N ASP A 330 -3.68 -16.43 20.75
CA ASP A 330 -4.78 -16.86 19.90
C ASP A 330 -4.33 -16.93 18.42
N ARG A 331 -3.58 -15.95 17.97
CA ARG A 331 -3.02 -15.95 16.60
C ARG A 331 -2.15 -17.18 16.37
N ARG A 332 -1.20 -17.47 17.29
CA ARG A 332 -0.34 -18.64 17.21
C ARG A 332 -1.12 -19.95 17.24
N ALA A 333 -2.19 -20.02 18.05
CA ALA A 333 -3.05 -21.19 18.09
C ALA A 333 -3.72 -21.47 16.75
N ILE A 334 -4.27 -20.42 16.10
CA ILE A 334 -4.87 -20.53 14.76
C ILE A 334 -3.82 -20.92 13.71
N GLU A 335 -2.66 -20.27 13.71
CA GLU A 335 -1.54 -20.57 12.80
C GLU A 335 -1.08 -22.03 12.92
N ASN A 336 -0.92 -22.53 14.15
CA ASN A 336 -0.52 -23.92 14.41
C ASN A 336 -1.60 -24.92 13.96
N ARG A 337 -2.88 -24.65 14.23
CA ARG A 337 -3.99 -25.49 13.77
C ARG A 337 -4.10 -25.50 12.24
N LEU A 338 -3.83 -24.38 11.58
CA LEU A 338 -3.82 -24.29 10.13
C LEU A 338 -2.68 -25.12 9.54
N LYS A 339 -1.46 -24.99 10.07
CA LYS A 339 -0.28 -25.80 9.67
C LYS A 339 -0.49 -27.31 9.86
N ALA A 340 -1.15 -27.68 10.95
CA ALA A 340 -1.45 -29.08 11.24
C ALA A 340 -2.61 -29.66 10.40
N GLY A 341 -3.25 -28.85 9.52
CA GLY A 341 -4.41 -29.29 8.73
C GLY A 341 -5.70 -29.48 9.54
N ALA A 342 -5.70 -29.05 10.81
CA ALA A 342 -6.87 -29.11 11.69
C ALA A 342 -7.92 -28.02 11.38
N LEU A 343 -7.52 -26.97 10.67
CA LEU A 343 -8.45 -25.99 10.07
C LEU A 343 -8.54 -26.26 8.58
N LYS A 344 -9.78 -26.34 8.07
CA LYS A 344 -10.07 -26.44 6.63
C LYS A 344 -10.21 -25.08 5.98
N GLY A 345 -10.60 -24.07 6.76
CA GLY A 345 -10.75 -22.71 6.28
C GLY A 345 -10.33 -21.66 7.30
N VAL A 346 -9.69 -20.60 6.82
CA VAL A 346 -9.45 -19.39 7.59
C VAL A 346 -9.94 -18.19 6.81
N VAL A 347 -10.63 -17.28 7.48
CA VAL A 347 -11.03 -15.99 6.91
C VAL A 347 -10.22 -14.88 7.57
N SER A 348 -9.49 -14.11 6.79
CA SER A 348 -8.56 -13.09 7.28
C SER A 348 -8.75 -11.76 6.59
N THR A 349 -8.23 -10.71 7.22
CA THR A 349 -7.88 -9.46 6.55
C THR A 349 -6.48 -9.61 5.91
N ASN A 350 -5.87 -8.51 5.45
CA ASN A 350 -4.48 -8.49 5.01
C ASN A 350 -3.44 -8.93 6.08
N ALA A 351 -3.88 -9.29 7.28
CA ALA A 351 -3.00 -9.74 8.37
C ALA A 351 -2.22 -11.03 8.03
N LEU A 352 -2.75 -11.88 7.14
CA LEU A 352 -2.07 -13.07 6.62
C LEU A 352 -1.50 -12.88 5.20
N GLU A 353 -1.45 -11.66 4.69
CA GLU A 353 -0.91 -11.36 3.36
C GLU A 353 0.61 -11.48 3.32
N VAL A 354 1.33 -11.07 4.35
CA VAL A 354 2.79 -10.95 4.37
C VAL A 354 3.42 -11.67 5.55
N GLY A 355 4.53 -12.35 5.27
CA GLY A 355 5.58 -12.71 6.22
C GLY A 355 5.30 -13.85 7.20
N ILE A 356 4.04 -14.20 7.47
CA ILE A 356 3.73 -15.27 8.43
C ILE A 356 3.75 -16.62 7.71
N ASP A 357 4.51 -17.56 8.25
CA ASP A 357 4.51 -18.93 7.78
C ASP A 357 3.25 -19.66 8.31
N ILE A 358 2.31 -19.95 7.40
CA ILE A 358 1.05 -20.65 7.67
C ILE A 358 0.97 -22.03 7.00
N GLY A 359 2.11 -22.53 6.48
CA GLY A 359 2.16 -23.76 5.70
C GLY A 359 1.70 -23.55 4.25
N SER A 360 1.48 -24.67 3.55
CA SER A 360 0.96 -24.66 2.18
C SER A 360 -0.55 -24.81 2.21
N LEU A 361 -1.24 -23.90 1.55
CA LEU A 361 -2.69 -23.96 1.33
C LEU A 361 -2.98 -24.39 -0.10
N ASP A 362 -4.16 -24.96 -0.33
CA ASP A 362 -4.58 -25.43 -1.64
C ASP A 362 -5.43 -24.38 -2.37
N GLY A 363 -6.13 -23.51 -1.61
CA GLY A 363 -7.04 -22.52 -2.17
C GLY A 363 -6.94 -21.16 -1.51
N VAL A 364 -7.18 -20.10 -2.31
CA VAL A 364 -7.34 -18.73 -1.85
C VAL A 364 -8.62 -18.15 -2.43
N ILE A 365 -9.41 -17.48 -1.59
CA ILE A 365 -10.61 -16.73 -1.98
C ILE A 365 -10.36 -15.26 -1.68
N LEU A 366 -10.50 -14.40 -2.69
CA LEU A 366 -10.40 -12.94 -2.56
C LEU A 366 -11.82 -12.37 -2.57
N ALA A 367 -12.31 -11.89 -1.42
CA ALA A 367 -13.62 -11.23 -1.33
C ALA A 367 -13.49 -9.76 -1.73
N GLY A 368 -13.57 -9.49 -3.02
CA GLY A 368 -13.25 -8.24 -3.69
C GLY A 368 -11.78 -8.15 -4.12
N TYR A 369 -11.52 -7.30 -5.09
CA TYR A 369 -10.16 -6.97 -5.52
C TYR A 369 -9.40 -6.29 -4.38
N PRO A 370 -8.18 -6.73 -4.02
CA PRO A 370 -7.42 -6.20 -2.88
C PRO A 370 -6.95 -4.74 -3.04
N GLY A 371 -7.29 -4.09 -4.15
CA GLY A 371 -6.92 -2.71 -4.46
C GLY A 371 -5.65 -2.58 -5.30
N THR A 372 -4.78 -3.59 -5.31
CA THR A 372 -3.58 -3.64 -6.18
C THR A 372 -3.31 -5.04 -6.69
N MET A 373 -2.71 -5.16 -7.89
CA MET A 373 -2.26 -6.45 -8.44
C MET A 373 -1.20 -7.08 -7.55
N MET A 374 -0.33 -6.25 -7.01
CA MET A 374 0.70 -6.71 -6.09
C MET A 374 0.10 -7.41 -4.85
N ALA A 375 -0.86 -6.79 -4.16
CA ALA A 375 -1.56 -7.42 -3.04
C ALA A 375 -2.31 -8.69 -3.49
N THR A 376 -2.92 -8.66 -4.68
CA THR A 376 -3.59 -9.83 -5.27
C THR A 376 -2.64 -11.00 -5.38
N TRP A 377 -1.48 -10.82 -6.00
CA TRP A 377 -0.51 -11.90 -6.17
C TRP A 377 0.16 -12.32 -4.86
N GLN A 378 0.32 -11.42 -3.88
CA GLN A 378 0.79 -11.79 -2.54
C GLN A 378 -0.22 -12.67 -1.80
N GLN A 379 -1.51 -12.34 -1.86
CA GLN A 379 -2.58 -13.13 -1.26
C GLN A 379 -2.72 -14.49 -1.97
N VAL A 380 -2.76 -14.50 -3.29
CA VAL A 380 -2.82 -15.73 -4.11
C VAL A 380 -1.59 -16.62 -3.88
N GLY A 381 -0.42 -16.04 -3.69
CA GLY A 381 0.82 -16.75 -3.39
C GLY A 381 0.84 -17.46 -2.03
N ARG A 382 -0.23 -17.36 -1.23
CA ARG A 382 -0.41 -18.17 -0.02
C ARG A 382 -0.80 -19.61 -0.33
N ALA A 383 -1.33 -19.90 -1.53
CA ALA A 383 -1.61 -21.24 -1.99
C ALA A 383 -0.53 -21.75 -2.96
N GLY A 384 -0.33 -23.08 -3.01
CA GLY A 384 0.56 -23.74 -3.96
C GLY A 384 2.06 -23.62 -3.65
N ARG A 385 2.46 -23.39 -2.40
CA ARG A 385 3.88 -23.23 -2.02
C ARG A 385 4.73 -24.48 -2.22
N ASN A 386 4.16 -25.67 -2.11
CA ASN A 386 4.87 -26.97 -2.19
C ASN A 386 4.78 -27.64 -3.56
N ARG A 387 4.72 -26.88 -4.66
CA ARG A 387 4.53 -27.39 -6.01
C ARG A 387 3.21 -28.18 -6.19
N THR A 388 2.26 -28.02 -5.29
CA THR A 388 0.93 -28.63 -5.39
C THR A 388 0.02 -27.79 -6.28
N GLU A 389 -0.95 -28.44 -6.92
CA GLU A 389 -2.03 -27.75 -7.63
C GLU A 389 -2.77 -26.82 -6.68
N SER A 390 -3.06 -25.58 -7.11
CA SER A 390 -3.73 -24.57 -6.29
C SER A 390 -4.83 -23.85 -7.06
N ALA A 391 -5.83 -23.32 -6.32
CA ALA A 391 -6.86 -22.46 -6.87
C ALA A 391 -6.86 -21.08 -6.23
N ALA A 392 -7.08 -20.06 -7.03
CA ALA A 392 -7.39 -18.71 -6.58
C ALA A 392 -8.75 -18.28 -7.15
N ILE A 393 -9.63 -17.74 -6.34
CA ILE A 393 -10.96 -17.29 -6.77
C ILE A 393 -11.12 -15.83 -6.32
N LEU A 394 -11.19 -14.91 -7.29
CA LEU A 394 -11.57 -13.53 -7.04
C LEU A 394 -13.09 -13.38 -7.18
N VAL A 395 -13.75 -13.06 -6.07
CA VAL A 395 -15.19 -12.78 -6.02
C VAL A 395 -15.37 -11.28 -6.15
N ALA A 396 -15.85 -10.81 -7.29
CA ALA A 396 -15.99 -9.38 -7.54
C ALA A 396 -16.97 -8.71 -6.58
N SER A 397 -16.60 -7.55 -6.10
CA SER A 397 -17.52 -6.61 -5.44
C SER A 397 -18.23 -5.74 -6.48
N ALA A 398 -19.21 -4.95 -6.06
CA ALA A 398 -19.90 -4.00 -6.93
C ALA A 398 -19.08 -2.72 -7.21
N ASN A 399 -17.79 -2.69 -6.88
CA ASN A 399 -16.97 -1.50 -7.09
C ASN A 399 -16.54 -1.38 -8.58
N PRO A 400 -16.22 -0.17 -9.06
CA PRO A 400 -15.92 0.06 -10.48
C PRO A 400 -14.77 -0.79 -10.99
N LEU A 401 -13.68 -0.90 -10.23
CA LEU A 401 -12.46 -1.59 -10.68
C LEU A 401 -12.67 -3.12 -10.75
N ASP A 402 -13.36 -3.72 -9.76
CA ASP A 402 -13.72 -5.13 -9.79
C ASP A 402 -14.57 -5.44 -11.04
N GLN A 403 -15.62 -4.62 -11.28
CA GLN A 403 -16.51 -4.83 -12.42
C GLN A 403 -15.83 -4.57 -13.76
N TYR A 404 -14.86 -3.66 -13.81
CA TYR A 404 -14.02 -3.44 -14.99
C TYR A 404 -13.20 -4.70 -15.32
N PHE A 405 -12.56 -5.32 -14.33
CA PHE A 405 -11.80 -6.57 -14.54
C PHE A 405 -12.69 -7.75 -14.93
N MET A 406 -13.92 -7.82 -14.42
CA MET A 406 -14.85 -8.88 -14.83
C MET A 406 -15.28 -8.75 -16.29
N ARG A 407 -15.33 -7.53 -16.83
CA ARG A 407 -15.62 -7.27 -18.26
C ARG A 407 -14.37 -7.41 -19.13
N HIS A 408 -13.19 -7.15 -18.58
CA HIS A 408 -11.91 -7.19 -19.28
C HIS A 408 -10.91 -8.15 -18.57
N PRO A 409 -11.17 -9.46 -18.55
CA PRO A 409 -10.33 -10.42 -17.83
C PRO A 409 -8.85 -10.42 -18.28
N ASP A 410 -8.59 -10.22 -19.58
CA ASP A 410 -7.23 -10.19 -20.09
C ASP A 410 -6.42 -9.04 -19.51
N LEU A 411 -7.02 -7.87 -19.31
CA LEU A 411 -6.36 -6.75 -18.64
C LEU A 411 -5.99 -7.04 -17.20
N PHE A 412 -6.74 -7.90 -16.52
CA PHE A 412 -6.38 -8.34 -15.16
C PHE A 412 -5.10 -9.17 -15.16
N PHE A 413 -4.93 -10.06 -16.12
CA PHE A 413 -3.83 -11.02 -16.15
C PHE A 413 -2.57 -10.54 -16.87
N GLU A 414 -2.68 -9.64 -17.85
CA GLU A 414 -1.61 -9.26 -18.78
C GLU A 414 -1.04 -7.87 -18.52
N ARG A 415 -1.72 -7.06 -17.69
CA ARG A 415 -1.21 -5.72 -17.40
C ARG A 415 0.08 -5.78 -16.55
N PRO A 416 0.98 -4.80 -16.71
CA PRO A 416 2.08 -4.61 -15.77
C PRO A 416 1.55 -4.27 -14.37
N ASN A 417 2.37 -4.50 -13.36
CA ASN A 417 2.06 -4.07 -12.00
C ASN A 417 2.00 -2.54 -11.90
N GLU A 418 1.49 -2.05 -10.78
CA GLU A 418 1.37 -0.62 -10.51
C GLU A 418 2.74 0.03 -10.25
N TRP A 419 2.81 1.33 -10.50
CA TRP A 419 3.97 2.16 -10.15
C TRP A 419 3.99 2.47 -8.67
N ALA A 420 5.13 2.25 -8.02
CA ALA A 420 5.37 2.72 -6.66
C ALA A 420 5.98 4.13 -6.70
N ILE A 421 5.30 5.09 -6.09
CA ILE A 421 5.70 6.51 -6.12
C ILE A 421 6.29 6.93 -4.78
N ILE A 422 7.42 7.64 -4.83
CA ILE A 422 8.07 8.33 -3.72
C ILE A 422 8.30 9.78 -4.13
N ASP A 423 7.76 10.71 -3.38
CA ASP A 423 7.99 12.15 -3.58
C ASP A 423 9.02 12.67 -2.56
N LEU A 424 10.18 13.08 -3.04
CA LEU A 424 11.27 13.63 -2.23
C LEU A 424 11.21 15.15 -2.12
N ALA A 425 10.44 15.80 -3.00
CA ALA A 425 10.33 17.24 -3.09
C ALA A 425 9.14 17.82 -2.29
N ASN A 426 8.38 16.96 -1.60
CA ASN A 426 7.32 17.42 -0.71
C ASN A 426 7.94 18.32 0.40
N PRO A 427 7.59 19.62 0.48
CA PRO A 427 8.26 20.56 1.36
C PRO A 427 8.03 20.26 2.86
N TYR A 428 6.91 19.67 3.22
CA TYR A 428 6.60 19.29 4.61
C TYR A 428 7.43 18.09 5.05
N ILE A 429 7.55 17.08 4.19
CA ILE A 429 8.37 15.89 4.46
C ILE A 429 9.84 16.26 4.53
N LEU A 430 10.31 17.01 3.52
CA LEU A 430 11.73 17.39 3.42
C LEU A 430 12.14 18.28 4.60
N SER A 431 11.36 19.30 4.93
CA SER A 431 11.66 20.19 6.07
C SER A 431 11.73 19.43 7.40
N GLY A 432 10.78 18.52 7.64
CA GLY A 432 10.77 17.69 8.86
C GLY A 432 12.01 16.80 8.96
N GLN A 433 12.38 16.14 7.86
CA GLN A 433 13.54 15.24 7.85
C GLN A 433 14.88 15.98 7.87
N VAL A 434 14.96 17.16 7.23
CA VAL A 434 16.14 18.07 7.32
C VAL A 434 16.30 18.59 8.75
N LEU A 435 15.21 18.90 9.44
CA LEU A 435 15.25 19.30 10.84
C LEU A 435 15.80 18.18 11.74
N CYS A 436 15.37 16.94 11.51
CA CYS A 436 15.95 15.76 12.18
C CYS A 436 17.44 15.62 11.87
N ALA A 437 17.84 15.76 10.59
CA ALA A 437 19.23 15.70 10.17
C ALA A 437 20.11 16.76 10.83
N ALA A 438 19.59 17.99 11.01
CA ALA A 438 20.29 19.07 11.71
C ALA A 438 20.53 18.78 13.21
N SER A 439 19.68 17.94 13.83
CA SER A 439 19.85 17.48 15.21
C SER A 439 20.84 16.34 15.37
N GLU A 440 21.19 15.66 14.28
CA GLU A 440 22.09 14.51 14.26
C GLU A 440 23.53 14.92 13.97
N LEU A 441 23.72 15.70 12.92
CA LEU A 441 25.00 16.24 12.48
C LEU A 441 24.79 17.66 11.93
N PRO A 442 25.77 18.59 12.02
CA PRO A 442 25.67 19.90 11.40
C PRO A 442 25.41 19.79 9.89
N LEU A 443 24.38 20.47 9.38
CA LEU A 443 24.05 20.51 7.95
C LEU A 443 25.04 21.40 7.20
N GLN A 444 25.50 20.92 6.06
CA GLN A 444 26.42 21.62 5.16
C GLN A 444 25.84 21.72 3.74
N GLY A 445 26.35 22.62 2.92
CA GLY A 445 25.93 22.71 1.51
C GLY A 445 26.18 21.43 0.71
N SER A 446 27.19 20.62 1.07
CA SER A 446 27.46 19.31 0.48
C SER A 446 26.36 18.28 0.73
N ASP A 447 25.48 18.50 1.73
CA ASP A 447 24.37 17.62 2.05
C ASP A 447 23.24 17.65 0.99
N THR A 448 23.32 18.56 0.00
CA THR A 448 22.48 18.53 -1.21
C THR A 448 22.59 17.19 -1.95
N SER A 449 23.72 16.50 -1.85
CA SER A 449 23.88 15.13 -2.38
C SER A 449 22.96 14.08 -1.73
N PHE A 450 22.47 14.36 -0.51
CA PHE A 450 21.53 13.49 0.21
C PHE A 450 20.09 13.98 0.09
N PHE A 451 19.84 15.30 0.20
CA PHE A 451 18.49 15.85 0.35
C PHE A 451 17.95 16.54 -0.90
N GLY A 452 18.76 16.66 -1.95
CA GLY A 452 18.33 17.29 -3.21
C GLY A 452 18.61 18.80 -3.26
N PRO A 453 18.31 19.42 -4.42
CA PRO A 453 18.59 20.83 -4.67
C PRO A 453 17.77 21.80 -3.80
N GLU A 454 16.64 21.36 -3.28
CA GLU A 454 15.75 22.18 -2.43
C GLU A 454 16.30 22.41 -1.02
N LEU A 455 17.41 21.73 -0.64
CA LEU A 455 17.97 21.79 0.71
C LEU A 455 18.27 23.21 1.17
N ASP A 456 18.88 24.04 0.33
CA ASP A 456 19.27 25.42 0.69
C ASP A 456 18.03 26.30 0.98
N ALA A 457 16.97 26.14 0.19
CA ALA A 457 15.71 26.82 0.41
C ALA A 457 15.05 26.38 1.74
N VAL A 458 15.10 25.07 2.03
CA VAL A 458 14.57 24.51 3.28
C VAL A 458 15.38 25.01 4.48
N ILE A 459 16.71 25.01 4.41
CA ILE A 459 17.56 25.53 5.49
C ILE A 459 17.27 27.02 5.75
N THR A 460 17.09 27.81 4.69
CA THR A 460 16.75 29.24 4.81
C THR A 460 15.43 29.43 5.53
N GLY A 461 14.37 28.72 5.15
CA GLY A 461 13.06 28.79 5.81
C GLY A 461 13.11 28.33 7.28
N LEU A 462 13.87 27.27 7.59
CA LEU A 462 14.05 26.80 8.97
C LEU A 462 14.87 27.80 9.81
N PHE A 463 15.82 28.50 9.20
CA PHE A 463 16.61 29.54 9.86
C PHE A 463 15.76 30.79 10.19
N GLU A 464 14.92 31.23 9.27
CA GLU A 464 13.97 32.33 9.49
C GLU A 464 12.99 32.02 10.63
N GLN A 465 12.55 30.74 10.71
CA GLN A 465 11.70 30.24 11.80
C GLN A 465 12.47 30.02 13.12
N LYS A 466 13.78 30.24 13.15
CA LYS A 466 14.66 30.03 14.30
C LYS A 466 14.71 28.58 14.80
N LEU A 467 14.44 27.65 13.92
CA LEU A 467 14.48 26.21 14.20
C LEU A 467 15.88 25.62 14.00
N VAL A 468 16.71 26.29 13.19
CA VAL A 468 18.14 25.99 13.05
C VAL A 468 18.98 27.26 13.27
N SER A 469 20.22 27.07 13.69
CA SER A 469 21.20 28.16 13.88
C SER A 469 22.51 27.84 13.20
N GLY A 470 23.16 28.88 12.64
CA GLY A 470 24.46 28.74 11.96
C GLY A 470 25.61 28.60 12.96
N THR A 471 26.51 27.65 12.68
CA THR A 471 27.78 27.46 13.40
C THR A 471 28.96 27.42 12.40
N LYS A 472 30.20 27.37 12.90
CA LYS A 472 31.37 27.22 12.05
C LYS A 472 31.39 25.88 11.26
N GLN A 473 30.62 24.88 11.73
CA GLN A 473 30.57 23.54 11.13
C GLN A 473 29.36 23.32 10.23
N GLY A 474 28.43 24.29 10.17
CA GLY A 474 27.16 24.21 9.44
C GLY A 474 25.97 24.59 10.29
N PHE A 475 24.76 24.29 9.83
CA PHE A 475 23.54 24.57 10.54
C PHE A 475 23.17 23.43 11.50
N VAL A 476 22.84 23.77 12.74
CA VAL A 476 22.41 22.82 13.78
C VAL A 476 21.02 23.16 14.28
N TYR A 477 20.31 22.13 14.74
CA TYR A 477 18.98 22.32 15.35
C TYR A 477 19.06 23.19 16.60
N SER A 478 18.15 24.16 16.75
CA SER A 478 18.09 25.11 17.87
C SER A 478 16.74 25.15 18.60
N GLY A 479 15.79 24.31 18.25
CA GLY A 479 14.47 24.22 18.88
C GLY A 479 14.51 23.61 20.28
N SER A 480 13.41 23.74 21.02
CA SER A 480 13.28 23.24 22.42
C SER A 480 12.85 21.78 22.53
N ARG A 481 12.16 21.24 21.51
CA ARG A 481 11.69 19.85 21.47
C ARG A 481 12.56 19.04 20.51
N ARG A 482 12.66 17.74 20.73
CA ARG A 482 13.44 16.85 19.83
C ARG A 482 12.72 16.67 18.52
N PRO A 483 13.35 16.94 17.35
CA PRO A 483 12.66 16.87 16.05
C PRO A 483 12.05 15.50 15.75
N HIS A 484 12.74 14.40 16.09
CA HIS A 484 12.26 13.05 15.87
C HIS A 484 11.02 12.65 16.72
N GLU A 485 10.66 13.45 17.73
CA GLU A 485 9.41 13.29 18.47
C GLU A 485 8.27 14.08 17.83
N LEU A 486 8.59 15.09 17.00
CA LEU A 486 7.64 15.96 16.30
C LEU A 486 7.31 15.46 14.90
N VAL A 487 8.28 14.83 14.22
CA VAL A 487 8.15 14.34 12.86
C VAL A 487 7.64 12.91 12.88
N SER A 488 6.43 12.69 12.38
CA SER A 488 5.84 11.36 12.20
C SER A 488 6.21 10.78 10.83
N LEU A 489 6.56 9.50 10.78
CA LEU A 489 6.78 8.82 9.50
C LEU A 489 5.47 8.44 8.79
N GLY A 490 4.38 8.30 9.53
CA GLY A 490 3.09 7.85 9.00
C GLY A 490 2.11 8.97 8.66
N SER A 491 2.40 10.22 9.01
CA SER A 491 1.50 11.36 8.81
C SER A 491 2.28 12.64 8.56
N LEU A 492 1.70 13.54 7.76
CA LEU A 492 2.23 14.88 7.50
C LEU A 492 1.69 15.93 8.50
N ALA A 493 0.63 15.57 9.24
CA ALA A 493 0.01 16.49 10.19
C ALA A 493 0.90 16.65 11.42
N SER A 494 1.17 17.92 11.78
CA SER A 494 1.83 18.29 13.04
C SER A 494 0.97 18.01 14.26
N ASP A 495 -0.36 17.94 14.07
CA ASP A 495 -1.35 17.79 15.13
C ASP A 495 -1.86 16.35 15.20
N SER A 496 -1.54 15.68 16.28
CA SER A 496 -2.05 14.36 16.58
C SER A 496 -3.13 14.43 17.66
N PHE A 497 -4.23 13.73 17.44
CA PHE A 497 -5.34 13.56 18.37
C PHE A 497 -5.25 12.21 19.06
N ARG A 498 -5.41 12.20 20.40
CA ARG A 498 -5.46 10.96 21.18
C ARG A 498 -6.92 10.63 21.51
N VAL A 499 -7.38 9.46 21.11
CA VAL A 499 -8.69 8.93 21.48
C VAL A 499 -8.56 8.30 22.86
N VAL A 500 -9.33 8.80 23.83
CA VAL A 500 -9.22 8.42 25.26
C VAL A 500 -10.57 7.94 25.79
N SER A 501 -10.55 6.76 26.41
CA SER A 501 -11.69 6.20 27.17
C SER A 501 -11.23 5.86 28.58
N GLY A 502 -11.94 6.35 29.61
CA GLY A 502 -11.62 6.05 31.01
C GLY A 502 -10.19 6.41 31.43
N GLY A 503 -9.56 7.44 30.82
CA GLY A 503 -8.19 7.83 31.08
C GLY A 503 -7.12 7.02 30.33
N LYS A 504 -7.50 5.98 29.60
CA LYS A 504 -6.62 5.18 28.75
C LYS A 504 -6.66 5.63 27.31
N THR A 505 -5.50 5.85 26.67
CA THR A 505 -5.43 6.12 25.25
C THR A 505 -5.69 4.84 24.46
N LEU A 506 -6.70 4.86 23.60
CA LEU A 506 -7.06 3.74 22.72
C LEU A 506 -6.21 3.77 21.44
N GLU A 507 -6.16 4.94 20.79
CA GLU A 507 -5.40 5.15 19.56
C GLU A 507 -5.05 6.63 19.35
N THR A 508 -4.23 6.90 18.35
CA THR A 508 -3.89 8.25 17.90
C THR A 508 -4.18 8.40 16.43
N MET A 509 -4.65 9.57 16.02
CA MET A 509 -4.96 9.90 14.64
C MET A 509 -4.57 11.33 14.30
N ASP A 510 -4.39 11.64 13.04
CA ASP A 510 -4.16 13.01 12.59
C ASP A 510 -5.46 13.85 12.58
N ARG A 511 -5.32 15.15 12.38
CA ARG A 511 -6.48 16.08 12.39
C ARG A 511 -7.51 15.75 11.30
N GLY A 512 -7.07 15.43 10.08
CA GLY A 512 -7.96 15.09 8.97
C GLY A 512 -8.75 13.81 9.25
N GLN A 513 -8.09 12.79 9.79
CA GLN A 513 -8.72 11.55 10.23
C GLN A 513 -9.67 11.81 11.40
N ALA A 514 -9.28 12.63 12.39
CA ALA A 514 -10.10 12.98 13.54
C ALA A 514 -11.42 13.64 13.12
N PHE A 515 -11.37 14.60 12.18
CA PHE A 515 -12.56 15.28 11.69
C PHE A 515 -13.45 14.37 10.86
N ARG A 516 -12.87 13.44 10.13
CA ARG A 516 -13.60 12.47 9.31
C ARG A 516 -14.23 11.33 10.12
N GLU A 517 -13.50 10.78 11.10
CA GLU A 517 -13.87 9.53 11.76
C GLU A 517 -14.28 9.72 13.23
N ALA A 518 -13.76 10.75 13.91
CA ALA A 518 -13.85 10.92 15.35
C ALA A 518 -14.41 12.31 15.76
N HIS A 519 -15.26 12.92 14.93
CA HIS A 519 -16.00 14.13 15.28
C HIS A 519 -16.97 13.88 16.43
N LYS A 520 -17.42 14.92 17.12
CA LYS A 520 -18.42 14.78 18.17
C LYS A 520 -19.67 14.08 17.65
N GLY A 521 -20.15 13.08 18.39
CA GLY A 521 -21.29 12.23 18.02
C GLY A 521 -20.94 11.08 17.07
N ALA A 522 -19.70 10.94 16.60
CA ALA A 522 -19.27 9.82 15.76
C ALA A 522 -19.28 8.49 16.55
N VAL A 523 -19.59 7.40 15.87
CA VAL A 523 -19.47 6.04 16.41
C VAL A 523 -18.19 5.41 15.86
N LEU A 524 -17.20 5.25 16.74
CA LEU A 524 -15.91 4.61 16.46
C LEU A 524 -15.98 3.11 16.74
N LEU A 525 -15.27 2.32 15.95
CA LEU A 525 -15.05 0.90 16.20
C LEU A 525 -13.59 0.66 16.53
N HIS A 526 -13.30 0.30 17.79
CA HIS A 526 -11.95 -0.02 18.24
C HIS A 526 -11.89 -1.41 18.88
N GLN A 527 -11.06 -2.31 18.33
CA GLN A 527 -10.89 -3.69 18.78
C GLN A 527 -12.19 -4.53 18.91
N GLY A 528 -13.19 -4.20 18.08
CA GLY A 528 -14.49 -4.89 18.08
C GLY A 528 -15.55 -4.25 18.98
N GLU A 529 -15.15 -3.32 19.85
CA GLU A 529 -16.03 -2.54 20.71
C GLU A 529 -16.40 -1.21 20.05
N GLN A 530 -17.63 -0.76 20.27
CA GLN A 530 -18.12 0.52 19.78
C GLN A 530 -17.92 1.60 20.83
N TYR A 531 -17.53 2.78 20.35
CA TYR A 531 -17.33 3.97 21.19
C TYR A 531 -18.05 5.16 20.56
N LEU A 532 -18.85 5.85 21.37
CA LEU A 532 -19.45 7.13 20.98
C LEU A 532 -18.50 8.27 21.37
N VAL A 533 -18.21 9.16 20.44
CA VAL A 533 -17.43 10.38 20.69
C VAL A 533 -18.27 11.40 21.44
N ASP A 534 -17.90 11.66 22.68
CA ASP A 534 -18.60 12.58 23.59
C ASP A 534 -18.11 14.02 23.39
N ASP A 535 -16.78 14.20 23.24
CA ASP A 535 -16.14 15.52 23.17
C ASP A 535 -14.84 15.49 22.37
N VAL A 536 -14.54 16.58 21.69
CA VAL A 536 -13.32 16.80 20.92
C VAL A 536 -12.66 18.10 21.37
N ASP A 537 -11.55 18.01 22.10
CA ASP A 537 -10.73 19.14 22.51
C ASP A 537 -9.66 19.41 21.43
N LEU A 538 -9.96 20.39 20.58
CA LEU A 538 -9.08 20.77 19.46
C LEU A 538 -7.74 21.40 19.92
N LEU A 539 -7.71 22.01 21.10
CA LEU A 539 -6.50 22.68 21.62
C LEU A 539 -5.53 21.68 22.23
N GLN A 540 -6.05 20.68 22.96
CA GLN A 540 -5.24 19.66 23.60
C GLN A 540 -4.99 18.43 22.72
N GLY A 541 -5.69 18.31 21.58
CA GLY A 541 -5.64 17.13 20.72
C GLY A 541 -6.19 15.90 21.42
N ILE A 542 -7.30 16.02 22.15
CA ILE A 542 -7.91 14.91 22.90
C ILE A 542 -9.33 14.68 22.42
N ILE A 543 -9.63 13.45 22.08
CA ILE A 543 -10.98 12.95 21.72
C ILE A 543 -11.44 12.05 22.87
N ARG A 544 -12.50 12.44 23.55
CA ARG A 544 -13.08 11.64 24.65
C ARG A 544 -14.19 10.77 24.11
N VAL A 545 -14.10 9.48 24.40
CA VAL A 545 -15.07 8.50 23.94
C VAL A 545 -15.61 7.69 25.10
N LYS A 546 -16.86 7.22 24.94
CA LYS A 546 -17.56 6.30 25.86
C LYS A 546 -17.91 5.03 25.13
N GLU A 547 -17.67 3.88 25.78
CA GLU A 547 -18.14 2.59 25.30
C GLU A 547 -19.67 2.60 25.14
N THR A 548 -20.16 2.04 24.04
CA THR A 548 -21.58 2.04 23.69
C THR A 548 -21.92 0.80 22.87
N GLU A 549 -23.21 0.46 22.85
CA GLU A 549 -23.77 -0.51 21.92
C GLU A 549 -24.92 0.15 21.16
N VAL A 550 -24.69 0.46 19.89
CA VAL A 550 -25.70 1.08 19.02
C VAL A 550 -25.83 0.29 17.72
N ASP A 551 -27.02 0.35 17.12
CA ASP A 551 -27.38 -0.33 15.87
C ASP A 551 -27.27 0.56 14.63
N TYR A 552 -26.58 1.70 14.76
CA TYR A 552 -26.32 2.66 13.69
C TYR A 552 -24.83 2.99 13.57
N TYR A 553 -24.47 3.60 12.45
CA TYR A 553 -23.14 4.20 12.23
C TYR A 553 -23.28 5.64 11.77
N THR A 554 -22.20 6.40 11.81
CA THR A 554 -22.18 7.81 11.42
C THR A 554 -21.30 8.03 10.20
N ARG A 555 -21.70 9.00 9.35
CA ARG A 555 -20.93 9.42 8.18
C ARG A 555 -20.94 10.95 8.08
N PRO A 556 -19.74 11.61 8.08
CA PRO A 556 -19.68 13.04 7.96
C PRO A 556 -20.05 13.52 6.56
N LEU A 557 -20.56 14.74 6.48
CA LEU A 557 -20.77 15.51 5.27
C LEU A 557 -19.72 16.61 5.22
N LYS A 558 -19.12 16.83 4.05
CA LYS A 558 -18.14 17.89 3.85
C LYS A 558 -18.40 18.63 2.54
N SER A 559 -18.05 19.91 2.53
CA SER A 559 -17.84 20.68 1.32
C SER A 559 -16.33 20.83 1.06
N VAL A 560 -15.97 20.94 -0.20
CA VAL A 560 -14.60 21.17 -0.65
C VAL A 560 -14.59 22.41 -1.52
N ASP A 561 -13.63 23.29 -1.30
CA ASP A 561 -13.29 24.40 -2.17
C ASP A 561 -11.84 24.31 -2.61
N ILE A 562 -11.54 24.77 -3.82
CA ILE A 562 -10.21 24.68 -4.41
C ILE A 562 -9.83 26.00 -5.09
N ARG A 563 -8.57 26.42 -4.92
CA ARG A 563 -8.00 27.61 -5.54
C ARG A 563 -6.67 27.26 -6.21
N ILE A 564 -6.45 27.70 -7.41
CA ILE A 564 -5.19 27.53 -8.13
C ILE A 564 -4.17 28.54 -7.56
N ILE A 565 -3.04 28.05 -7.09
CA ILE A 565 -1.95 28.91 -6.58
C ILE A 565 -0.87 29.08 -7.63
N GLU A 566 -0.52 28.03 -8.34
CA GLU A 566 0.52 28.01 -9.34
C GLU A 566 0.19 26.97 -10.41
N THR A 567 0.21 27.37 -11.68
CA THR A 567 0.20 26.45 -12.80
C THR A 567 1.63 26.19 -13.23
N ARG A 568 2.08 24.94 -13.13
CA ARG A 568 3.46 24.54 -13.46
C ARG A 568 3.59 24.08 -14.90
N ASP A 569 2.59 23.38 -15.40
CA ASP A 569 2.57 22.84 -16.75
C ASP A 569 1.16 22.89 -17.31
N THR A 570 1.05 23.10 -18.62
CA THR A 570 -0.23 23.07 -19.34
C THR A 570 0.01 22.51 -20.74
N ARG A 571 -0.81 21.54 -21.12
CA ARG A 571 -0.83 20.97 -22.46
C ARG A 571 -2.26 20.87 -22.98
N GLN A 572 -2.40 20.75 -24.29
CA GLN A 572 -3.71 20.67 -24.94
C GLN A 572 -3.81 19.38 -25.76
N PRO A 573 -4.18 18.25 -25.14
CA PRO A 573 -4.51 17.05 -25.89
C PRO A 573 -5.81 17.29 -26.69
N GLY A 574 -5.66 17.59 -27.99
CA GLY A 574 -6.77 18.09 -28.83
C GLY A 574 -7.29 19.44 -28.34
N ASP A 575 -8.60 19.53 -28.08
CA ASP A 575 -9.25 20.77 -27.58
C ASP A 575 -9.47 20.75 -26.06
N VAL A 576 -8.88 19.78 -25.32
CA VAL A 576 -8.94 19.68 -23.87
C VAL A 576 -7.77 20.45 -23.28
N THR A 577 -8.04 21.42 -22.42
CA THR A 577 -6.98 22.09 -21.67
C THR A 577 -6.67 21.27 -20.43
N LEU A 578 -5.48 20.70 -20.37
CA LEU A 578 -4.98 19.91 -19.23
C LEU A 578 -3.83 20.65 -18.57
N SER A 579 -3.96 20.93 -17.29
CA SER A 579 -2.97 21.65 -16.50
C SER A 579 -2.55 20.83 -15.28
N PHE A 580 -1.36 21.12 -14.77
CA PHE A 580 -0.81 20.57 -13.54
C PHE A 580 -0.16 21.67 -12.71
N GLY A 581 -0.30 21.62 -11.40
CA GLY A 581 0.30 22.62 -10.53
C GLY A 581 -0.03 22.48 -9.06
N THR A 582 0.10 23.61 -8.34
CA THR A 582 -0.16 23.70 -6.91
C THR A 582 -1.52 24.35 -6.68
N VAL A 583 -2.32 23.73 -5.82
CA VAL A 583 -3.64 24.23 -5.42
C VAL A 583 -3.74 24.33 -3.90
N GLU A 584 -4.62 25.20 -3.44
CA GLU A 584 -5.08 25.26 -2.05
C GLU A 584 -6.45 24.58 -1.98
N VAL A 585 -6.57 23.57 -1.13
CA VAL A 585 -7.80 22.84 -0.88
C VAL A 585 -8.30 23.17 0.51
N THR A 586 -9.57 23.54 0.62
CA THR A 586 -10.25 23.79 1.90
C THR A 586 -11.41 22.80 2.05
N GLU A 587 -11.34 21.94 3.07
CA GLU A 587 -12.38 21.00 3.45
C GLU A 587 -13.13 21.52 4.68
N GLN A 588 -14.46 21.60 4.63
CA GLN A 588 -15.33 21.96 5.74
C GLN A 588 -16.27 20.82 6.07
N TYR A 589 -16.07 20.20 7.21
CA TYR A 589 -17.00 19.21 7.77
C TYR A 589 -18.11 19.96 8.52
N TYR A 590 -19.34 20.00 7.97
CA TYR A 590 -20.42 20.83 8.46
C TYR A 590 -21.57 20.07 9.12
N ALA A 591 -21.70 18.76 8.87
CA ALA A 591 -22.73 17.90 9.44
C ALA A 591 -22.32 16.43 9.38
N TYR A 592 -23.09 15.55 10.02
CA TYR A 592 -22.97 14.10 9.85
C TYR A 592 -24.33 13.43 9.82
N LYS A 593 -24.44 12.32 9.08
CA LYS A 593 -25.60 11.46 8.99
C LYS A 593 -25.52 10.35 10.01
N ILE A 594 -26.65 10.00 10.62
CA ILE A 594 -26.87 8.81 11.43
C ILE A 594 -27.58 7.80 10.55
N ILE A 595 -26.99 6.62 10.32
CA ILE A 595 -27.45 5.66 9.32
C ILE A 595 -27.65 4.29 9.98
N ARG A 596 -28.81 3.68 9.75
CA ARG A 596 -29.16 2.33 10.19
C ARG A 596 -29.76 1.54 9.04
N ASN A 597 -29.19 0.40 8.70
CA ASN A 597 -29.64 -0.45 7.58
C ASN A 597 -29.86 0.35 6.28
N ASP A 598 -28.91 1.22 5.95
CA ASP A 598 -28.90 2.14 4.80
C ASP A 598 -29.99 3.26 4.84
N ALA A 599 -30.81 3.29 5.88
CA ALA A 599 -31.76 4.38 6.11
C ALA A 599 -31.14 5.51 6.95
N ILE A 600 -31.29 6.76 6.49
CA ILE A 600 -30.88 7.95 7.23
C ILE A 600 -31.87 8.20 8.34
N LEU A 601 -31.43 8.11 9.59
CA LEU A 601 -32.25 8.38 10.77
C LEU A 601 -32.27 9.87 11.14
N GLY A 602 -31.19 10.59 10.84
CA GLY A 602 -31.03 12.01 11.15
C GLY A 602 -29.76 12.59 10.57
N VAL A 603 -29.71 13.92 10.55
CA VAL A 603 -28.52 14.70 10.18
C VAL A 603 -28.27 15.72 11.28
N GLU A 604 -27.08 15.70 11.85
CA GLU A 604 -26.69 16.59 12.94
C GLU A 604 -25.58 17.54 12.47
N PRO A 605 -25.60 18.82 12.88
CA PRO A 605 -24.59 19.78 12.49
C PRO A 605 -23.25 19.52 13.20
N LEU A 606 -22.15 19.91 12.54
CA LEU A 606 -20.81 19.94 13.10
C LEU A 606 -20.26 21.36 13.11
N ASP A 607 -19.66 21.73 14.23
CA ASP A 607 -18.92 23.00 14.39
C ASP A 607 -17.42 22.68 14.45
N LEU A 608 -16.84 22.42 13.28
CA LEU A 608 -15.41 22.15 13.11
C LEU A 608 -14.78 23.24 12.26
N PRO A 609 -13.54 23.70 12.57
CA PRO A 609 -12.85 24.65 11.72
C PRO A 609 -12.54 24.02 10.34
N PRO A 610 -12.41 24.83 9.27
CA PRO A 610 -12.00 24.34 7.98
C PRO A 610 -10.58 23.76 8.04
N LEU A 611 -10.33 22.75 7.22
CA LEU A 611 -9.01 22.18 6.98
C LEU A 611 -8.48 22.71 5.64
N THR A 612 -7.52 23.63 5.71
CA THR A 612 -6.90 24.19 4.50
C THR A 612 -5.48 23.69 4.36
N PHE A 613 -5.13 23.20 3.19
CA PHE A 613 -3.79 22.73 2.88
C PHE A 613 -3.42 22.96 1.41
N MET A 614 -2.14 23.21 1.17
CA MET A 614 -1.56 23.26 -0.17
C MET A 614 -1.24 21.86 -0.64
N THR A 615 -1.60 21.53 -1.90
CA THR A 615 -1.29 20.23 -2.49
C THR A 615 -1.03 20.35 -3.99
N ARG A 616 -0.69 19.23 -4.62
CA ARG A 616 -0.58 19.14 -6.08
C ARG A 616 -1.87 18.61 -6.67
N ALA A 617 -2.23 19.13 -7.85
CA ALA A 617 -3.39 18.71 -8.63
C ALA A 617 -3.09 18.70 -10.12
N LEU A 618 -3.75 17.80 -10.84
CA LEU A 618 -4.08 18.01 -12.24
C LEU A 618 -5.50 18.55 -12.31
N TRP A 619 -5.77 19.39 -13.34
CA TRP A 619 -7.13 19.79 -13.67
C TRP A 619 -7.29 19.88 -15.18
N PHE A 620 -8.47 19.57 -15.61
CA PHE A 620 -8.78 19.62 -17.04
C PHE A 620 -10.15 20.22 -17.29
N GLN A 621 -10.21 20.98 -18.40
CA GLN A 621 -11.44 21.57 -18.90
C GLN A 621 -11.94 20.70 -20.06
N PRO A 622 -13.20 20.21 -20.02
CA PRO A 622 -13.78 19.52 -21.15
C PRO A 622 -13.84 20.44 -22.40
N PRO A 623 -14.05 19.89 -23.58
CA PRO A 623 -14.21 20.68 -24.79
C PRO A 623 -15.30 21.76 -24.67
N PRO A 624 -15.14 22.93 -25.30
CA PRO A 624 -16.14 24.01 -25.26
C PRO A 624 -17.53 23.54 -25.70
N GLY A 625 -18.58 24.12 -25.12
CA GLY A 625 -19.96 23.83 -25.49
C GLY A 625 -20.50 22.56 -24.81
N ILE A 626 -20.16 22.36 -23.58
CA ILE A 626 -20.58 21.16 -22.79
C ILE A 626 -22.10 20.97 -22.79
N GLU A 627 -22.88 22.03 -22.75
CA GLU A 627 -24.35 21.97 -22.79
C GLU A 627 -24.86 21.37 -24.13
N ALA A 628 -24.19 21.69 -25.25
CA ALA A 628 -24.51 21.10 -26.54
C ALA A 628 -24.06 19.62 -26.62
N ILE A 629 -22.99 19.25 -25.92
CA ILE A 629 -22.49 17.89 -25.86
C ILE A 629 -23.46 16.98 -25.05
N VAL A 630 -23.91 17.44 -23.90
CA VAL A 630 -24.80 16.66 -23.04
C VAL A 630 -26.28 16.73 -23.49
N GLY A 631 -26.69 17.79 -24.19
CA GLY A 631 -28.07 18.01 -24.64
C GLY A 631 -29.03 18.24 -23.45
N ASP A 632 -30.09 17.44 -23.35
CA ASP A 632 -31.10 17.56 -22.28
C ASP A 632 -30.67 16.94 -20.94
N HIS A 633 -29.43 16.45 -20.84
CA HIS A 633 -28.89 15.82 -19.62
C HIS A 633 -28.22 16.84 -18.70
N ASP A 634 -28.04 16.46 -17.42
CA ASP A 634 -27.45 17.31 -16.41
C ASP A 634 -25.92 17.38 -16.58
N ALA A 635 -25.43 18.55 -17.04
CA ALA A 635 -23.99 18.78 -17.23
C ALA A 635 -23.20 18.69 -15.91
N ASP A 636 -23.75 19.21 -14.81
CA ASP A 636 -23.07 19.19 -13.51
C ASP A 636 -22.97 17.74 -13.00
N GLY A 637 -24.07 16.98 -13.13
CA GLY A 637 -24.07 15.55 -12.82
C GLY A 637 -23.13 14.74 -13.72
N GLY A 638 -22.97 15.16 -14.96
CA GLY A 638 -22.03 14.56 -15.91
C GLY A 638 -20.57 14.79 -15.53
N LEU A 639 -20.18 16.04 -15.20
CA LEU A 639 -18.83 16.39 -14.73
C LEU A 639 -18.47 15.64 -13.44
N HIS A 640 -19.41 15.59 -12.50
CA HIS A 640 -19.25 14.87 -11.24
C HIS A 640 -19.06 13.35 -11.44
N GLY A 641 -19.80 12.78 -12.42
CA GLY A 641 -19.60 11.38 -12.79
C GLY A 641 -18.24 11.10 -13.43
N VAL A 642 -17.69 12.03 -14.23
CA VAL A 642 -16.34 11.93 -14.79
C VAL A 642 -15.30 11.94 -13.66
N GLU A 643 -15.40 12.87 -12.71
CA GLU A 643 -14.52 12.95 -11.54
C GLU A 643 -14.47 11.62 -10.78
N HIS A 644 -15.65 11.10 -10.40
CA HIS A 644 -15.75 9.85 -9.65
C HIS A 644 -15.15 8.66 -10.38
N ALA A 645 -15.46 8.51 -11.66
CA ALA A 645 -14.99 7.40 -12.48
C ALA A 645 -13.47 7.48 -12.73
N PHE A 646 -12.94 8.68 -12.92
CA PHE A 646 -11.49 8.91 -13.06
C PHE A 646 -10.74 8.50 -11.80
N ILE A 647 -11.17 8.97 -10.62
CA ILE A 647 -10.59 8.61 -9.33
C ILE A 647 -10.68 7.10 -9.08
N ALA A 648 -11.79 6.46 -9.45
CA ALA A 648 -11.97 5.02 -9.25
C ALA A 648 -10.96 4.17 -10.02
N LEU A 649 -10.43 4.67 -11.14
CA LEU A 649 -9.43 4.00 -11.95
C LEU A 649 -7.98 4.37 -11.62
N MET A 650 -7.73 5.35 -10.77
CA MET A 650 -6.36 5.71 -10.35
C MET A 650 -5.56 4.52 -9.80
N PRO A 651 -6.13 3.65 -8.92
CA PRO A 651 -5.40 2.47 -8.44
C PRO A 651 -5.06 1.44 -9.52
N PHE A 652 -5.64 1.57 -10.71
CA PHE A 652 -5.23 0.77 -11.87
C PHE A 652 -3.82 1.13 -12.36
N HIS A 653 -3.35 2.35 -12.17
CA HIS A 653 -2.08 2.84 -12.71
C HIS A 653 -1.00 3.01 -11.65
N VAL A 654 -1.37 3.44 -10.45
CA VAL A 654 -0.45 3.79 -9.36
C VAL A 654 -0.82 3.08 -8.07
N LEU A 655 0.19 2.73 -7.26
CA LEU A 655 -0.03 2.18 -5.93
C LEU A 655 -0.54 3.29 -4.99
N CYS A 656 -1.84 3.42 -4.86
CA CYS A 656 -2.48 4.38 -3.97
C CYS A 656 -3.70 3.79 -3.28
N ASP A 657 -4.02 4.35 -2.12
CA ASP A 657 -5.28 4.11 -1.44
C ASP A 657 -6.31 5.15 -1.89
N ARG A 658 -7.60 4.83 -1.75
CA ARG A 658 -8.66 5.77 -2.13
C ARG A 658 -8.60 7.11 -1.40
N TRP A 659 -7.98 7.17 -0.21
CA TRP A 659 -7.85 8.38 0.58
C TRP A 659 -6.65 9.23 0.19
N ASP A 660 -5.75 8.72 -0.62
CA ASP A 660 -4.59 9.44 -1.11
C ASP A 660 -4.94 10.44 -2.22
N ILE A 661 -6.15 10.33 -2.81
CA ILE A 661 -6.61 11.15 -3.93
C ILE A 661 -7.97 11.76 -3.59
N GLY A 662 -8.14 13.04 -3.88
CA GLY A 662 -9.41 13.75 -3.87
C GLY A 662 -9.74 14.29 -5.26
N GLY A 663 -10.99 14.74 -5.43
CA GLY A 663 -11.41 15.47 -6.61
C GLY A 663 -12.52 16.43 -6.31
N ILE A 664 -12.76 17.32 -7.24
CA ILE A 664 -13.90 18.23 -7.28
C ILE A 664 -14.17 18.61 -8.74
N SER A 665 -15.42 18.61 -9.11
CA SER A 665 -15.91 19.13 -10.38
C SER A 665 -16.73 20.39 -10.16
N MET A 666 -16.54 21.38 -11.02
CA MET A 666 -17.26 22.67 -10.96
C MET A 666 -17.77 23.05 -12.35
N PRO A 667 -19.06 23.46 -12.48
CA PRO A 667 -19.59 23.98 -13.75
C PRO A 667 -18.92 25.30 -14.15
N VAL A 668 -18.54 26.13 -13.19
CA VAL A 668 -17.80 27.36 -13.39
C VAL A 668 -16.80 27.55 -12.26
N HIS A 669 -15.52 27.59 -12.61
CA HIS A 669 -14.47 27.93 -11.65
C HIS A 669 -13.96 29.35 -11.89
N PRO A 670 -13.79 30.19 -10.86
CA PRO A 670 -13.46 31.61 -11.01
C PRO A 670 -12.20 31.88 -11.83
N GLU A 671 -11.17 31.05 -11.68
CA GLU A 671 -9.86 31.26 -12.31
C GLU A 671 -9.75 30.63 -13.70
N THR A 672 -10.54 29.61 -14.01
CA THR A 672 -10.55 28.99 -15.35
C THR A 672 -11.67 29.51 -16.25
N GLY A 673 -12.67 30.19 -15.67
CA GLY A 673 -13.77 30.82 -16.38
C GLY A 673 -14.80 29.86 -17.01
N GLY A 674 -14.74 28.56 -16.70
CA GLY A 674 -15.62 27.54 -17.27
C GLY A 674 -15.63 26.24 -16.47
N PRO A 675 -16.25 25.19 -17.05
CA PRO A 675 -16.32 23.89 -16.41
C PRO A 675 -14.93 23.27 -16.25
N VAL A 676 -14.67 22.66 -15.11
CA VAL A 676 -13.37 22.08 -14.78
C VAL A 676 -13.51 20.92 -13.81
N ILE A 677 -12.64 19.94 -13.95
CA ILE A 677 -12.50 18.82 -13.04
C ILE A 677 -11.09 18.84 -12.47
N PHE A 678 -10.97 18.90 -11.16
CA PHE A 678 -9.70 18.78 -10.42
C PHE A 678 -9.56 17.38 -9.85
N ILE A 679 -8.35 16.83 -9.95
CA ILE A 679 -7.92 15.60 -9.25
C ILE A 679 -6.66 15.96 -8.48
N TYR A 680 -6.69 15.86 -7.17
CA TYR A 680 -5.62 16.33 -6.30
C TYR A 680 -5.13 15.26 -5.34
N ASP A 681 -3.86 15.37 -4.93
CA ASP A 681 -3.29 14.52 -3.90
C ASP A 681 -3.92 14.87 -2.54
N GLY A 682 -4.45 13.88 -1.83
CA GLY A 682 -5.15 14.05 -0.54
C GLY A 682 -4.24 14.39 0.64
N HIS A 683 -2.99 14.78 0.38
CA HIS A 683 -1.98 15.05 1.38
C HIS A 683 -1.31 16.42 1.16
N PRO A 684 -1.01 17.18 2.26
CA PRO A 684 -0.28 18.43 2.16
C PRO A 684 1.03 18.30 1.38
N GLY A 685 1.27 19.22 0.45
CA GLY A 685 2.44 19.24 -0.42
C GLY A 685 2.41 18.26 -1.61
N GLY A 686 1.42 17.37 -1.65
CA GLY A 686 1.31 16.30 -2.65
C GLY A 686 2.22 15.10 -2.39
N ILE A 687 1.98 14.02 -3.09
CA ILE A 687 2.76 12.77 -3.03
C ILE A 687 3.07 12.20 -4.43
N GLY A 688 2.83 12.99 -5.49
CA GLY A 688 3.16 12.66 -6.85
C GLY A 688 2.13 11.83 -7.62
N LEU A 689 0.94 11.58 -7.05
CA LEU A 689 -0.11 10.79 -7.71
C LEU A 689 -0.77 11.58 -8.84
N SER A 690 -1.15 12.83 -8.57
CA SER A 690 -1.72 13.74 -9.57
C SER A 690 -0.74 14.07 -10.69
N GLU A 691 0.57 14.19 -10.40
CA GLU A 691 1.61 14.36 -11.41
C GLU A 691 1.70 13.14 -12.34
N LYS A 692 1.68 11.94 -11.78
CA LYS A 692 1.67 10.71 -12.58
C LYS A 692 0.38 10.60 -13.43
N ALA A 693 -0.76 10.97 -12.86
CA ALA A 693 -2.02 11.00 -13.59
C ALA A 693 -2.03 12.02 -14.73
N TYR A 694 -1.37 13.19 -14.56
CA TYR A 694 -1.17 14.17 -15.62
C TYR A 694 -0.45 13.57 -16.83
N HIS A 695 0.62 12.78 -16.58
CA HIS A 695 1.37 12.10 -17.65
C HIS A 695 0.63 10.93 -18.30
N LEU A 696 -0.31 10.31 -17.60
CA LEU A 696 -1.10 9.16 -18.06
C LEU A 696 -2.54 9.54 -18.46
N PHE A 697 -2.84 10.83 -18.59
CA PHE A 697 -4.20 11.36 -18.71
C PHE A 697 -5.01 10.68 -19.79
N GLU A 698 -4.48 10.59 -21.01
CA GLU A 698 -5.17 10.02 -22.17
C GLU A 698 -5.53 8.54 -21.94
N GLU A 699 -4.61 7.78 -21.33
CA GLU A 699 -4.84 6.38 -21.02
C GLU A 699 -5.93 6.22 -19.95
N ILE A 700 -5.88 7.05 -18.89
CA ILE A 700 -6.87 7.01 -17.80
C ILE A 700 -8.25 7.40 -18.34
N VAL A 701 -8.36 8.47 -19.10
CA VAL A 701 -9.64 8.93 -19.68
C VAL A 701 -10.26 7.86 -20.58
N LYS A 702 -9.45 7.23 -21.45
CA LYS A 702 -9.92 6.13 -22.31
C LYS A 702 -10.52 4.99 -21.50
N LYS A 703 -9.85 4.54 -20.44
CA LYS A 703 -10.34 3.47 -19.57
C LYS A 703 -11.55 3.92 -18.75
N THR A 704 -11.59 5.20 -18.35
CA THR A 704 -12.74 5.78 -17.64
C THR A 704 -13.97 5.77 -18.53
N HIS A 705 -13.83 6.15 -19.81
CA HIS A 705 -14.91 6.06 -20.78
C HIS A 705 -15.40 4.61 -20.94
N GLN A 706 -14.50 3.66 -21.11
CA GLN A 706 -14.85 2.24 -21.20
C GLN A 706 -15.61 1.75 -19.95
N LEU A 707 -15.12 2.09 -18.76
CA LEU A 707 -15.75 1.72 -17.50
C LEU A 707 -17.22 2.15 -17.44
N VAL A 708 -17.51 3.42 -17.78
CA VAL A 708 -18.85 4.01 -17.66
C VAL A 708 -19.77 3.57 -18.79
N SER A 709 -19.29 3.61 -20.05
CA SER A 709 -20.10 3.27 -21.23
C SER A 709 -20.52 1.80 -21.28
N GLU A 710 -19.67 0.88 -20.84
CA GLU A 710 -19.96 -0.55 -20.84
C GLU A 710 -20.79 -1.01 -19.63
N CYS A 711 -21.03 -0.14 -18.64
CA CYS A 711 -21.89 -0.48 -17.52
C CYS A 711 -23.36 -0.53 -17.96
N ARG A 712 -24.06 -1.61 -17.62
CA ARG A 712 -25.46 -1.84 -18.05
C ARG A 712 -26.51 -1.08 -17.24
N CYS A 713 -26.13 -0.38 -16.18
CA CYS A 713 -27.09 0.42 -15.41
C CYS A 713 -27.60 1.63 -16.22
N GLU A 714 -28.78 2.15 -15.93
CA GLU A 714 -29.38 3.30 -16.61
C GLU A 714 -28.91 4.65 -16.04
N GLY A 715 -29.05 4.88 -14.74
CA GLY A 715 -28.82 6.17 -14.10
C GLY A 715 -27.49 6.28 -13.32
N GLY A 716 -26.62 5.27 -13.39
CA GLY A 716 -25.42 5.19 -12.55
C GLY A 716 -25.54 4.18 -11.41
N CYS A 717 -24.43 3.64 -10.98
CA CYS A 717 -24.38 2.64 -9.90
C CYS A 717 -22.99 2.57 -9.26
N PRO A 718 -22.83 1.84 -8.14
CA PRO A 718 -21.51 1.65 -7.50
C PRO A 718 -20.44 1.02 -8.40
N SER A 719 -20.84 0.38 -9.53
CA SER A 719 -19.93 -0.24 -10.49
C SER A 719 -19.42 0.71 -11.58
N CYS A 720 -19.83 1.98 -11.58
CA CYS A 720 -19.41 2.98 -12.57
C CYS A 720 -19.12 4.36 -11.96
N ILE A 721 -20.16 5.16 -11.65
CA ILE A 721 -20.01 6.57 -11.25
C ILE A 721 -20.31 6.87 -9.79
N TYR A 722 -20.89 5.95 -9.01
CA TYR A 722 -21.15 6.21 -7.59
C TYR A 722 -19.88 6.00 -6.76
N SER A 723 -19.53 6.99 -5.94
CA SER A 723 -18.38 6.96 -5.04
C SER A 723 -18.84 6.87 -3.58
N PRO A 724 -18.30 5.92 -2.79
CA PRO A 724 -18.60 5.85 -1.35
C PRO A 724 -17.99 7.01 -0.56
N LYS A 725 -17.12 7.82 -1.18
CA LYS A 725 -16.45 8.97 -0.58
C LYS A 725 -17.11 10.31 -0.90
N CYS A 726 -18.10 10.32 -1.77
CA CYS A 726 -18.72 11.55 -2.21
C CYS A 726 -19.31 12.34 -1.03
N GLY A 727 -18.85 13.58 -0.86
CA GLY A 727 -19.31 14.50 0.17
C GLY A 727 -20.77 14.93 -0.04
N ASN A 728 -21.23 14.92 -1.30
CA ASN A 728 -22.58 15.33 -1.72
C ASN A 728 -23.54 14.16 -1.89
N ASP A 729 -23.23 12.99 -1.31
CA ASP A 729 -24.10 11.81 -1.35
C ASP A 729 -24.42 11.32 -2.78
N ASN A 730 -23.46 11.47 -3.69
CA ASN A 730 -23.59 11.16 -5.11
C ASN A 730 -24.68 11.98 -5.83
N GLN A 731 -24.84 13.26 -5.49
CA GLN A 731 -25.81 14.16 -6.13
C GLN A 731 -25.17 15.52 -6.45
N PRO A 732 -25.45 16.10 -7.64
CA PRO A 732 -26.10 15.42 -8.77
C PRO A 732 -25.17 14.40 -9.45
N LEU A 733 -25.74 13.39 -10.09
CA LEU A 733 -25.02 12.48 -10.99
C LEU A 733 -25.91 12.15 -12.20
N ASP A 734 -25.34 12.24 -13.40
CA ASP A 734 -26.00 11.83 -14.65
C ASP A 734 -25.02 10.95 -15.46
N LYS A 735 -25.37 9.68 -15.62
CA LYS A 735 -24.52 8.71 -16.31
C LYS A 735 -24.42 9.00 -17.81
N GLU A 736 -25.53 9.37 -18.45
CA GLU A 736 -25.53 9.63 -19.90
C GLU A 736 -24.71 10.88 -20.22
N ALA A 737 -24.85 11.94 -19.43
CA ALA A 737 -24.00 13.13 -19.53
C ALA A 737 -22.52 12.78 -19.31
N THR A 738 -22.21 11.91 -18.31
CA THR A 738 -20.86 11.43 -18.05
C THR A 738 -20.25 10.73 -19.28
N VAL A 739 -21.02 9.82 -19.91
CA VAL A 739 -20.57 9.11 -21.12
C VAL A 739 -20.31 10.07 -22.26
N ARG A 740 -21.20 11.03 -22.52
CA ARG A 740 -21.06 12.01 -23.61
C ARG A 740 -19.87 12.92 -23.41
N ILE A 741 -19.62 13.38 -22.17
CA ILE A 741 -18.45 14.21 -21.84
C ILE A 741 -17.16 13.41 -22.07
N LEU A 742 -17.09 12.17 -21.54
CA LEU A 742 -15.92 11.30 -21.73
C LEU A 742 -15.66 10.95 -23.20
N ASP A 743 -16.73 10.67 -23.97
CA ASP A 743 -16.62 10.41 -25.41
C ASP A 743 -16.07 11.64 -26.16
N ALA A 744 -16.56 12.83 -25.81
CA ALA A 744 -16.06 14.09 -26.39
C ALA A 744 -14.57 14.33 -26.07
N ILE A 745 -14.14 14.07 -24.83
CA ILE A 745 -12.74 14.17 -24.42
C ILE A 745 -11.90 13.14 -25.18
N CYS A 746 -12.32 11.86 -25.20
CA CYS A 746 -11.58 10.78 -25.88
C CYS A 746 -11.37 11.05 -27.37
N ARG A 747 -12.45 11.43 -28.08
CA ARG A 747 -12.35 11.72 -29.54
C ARG A 747 -11.36 12.83 -29.85
N ARG A 748 -11.31 13.85 -29.00
CA ARG A 748 -10.45 15.01 -29.19
C ARG A 748 -8.99 14.73 -28.86
N CYS A 749 -8.74 14.02 -27.75
CA CYS A 749 -7.39 13.59 -27.38
C CYS A 749 -6.74 12.67 -28.41
N MET A 750 -7.54 11.77 -29.04
CA MET A 750 -7.01 10.82 -30.04
C MET A 750 -6.86 11.42 -31.45
N ALA A 751 -7.56 12.51 -31.77
CA ALA A 751 -7.42 13.16 -33.08
C ALA A 751 -6.07 13.87 -33.26
N GLY A 752 -5.37 14.18 -32.15
CA GLY A 752 -4.04 14.79 -32.17
C GLY A 752 -2.90 13.82 -32.52
N ASP A 753 -3.05 12.52 -32.23
CA ASP A 753 -1.99 11.54 -32.51
C ASP A 753 -1.80 11.16 -33.98
N ASN A 754 -2.73 11.57 -34.88
CA ASN A 754 -2.65 11.28 -36.31
C ASN A 754 -1.92 12.39 -37.15
N VAL A 755 -1.41 13.44 -36.52
CA VAL A 755 -0.78 14.57 -37.29
C VAL A 755 0.75 14.48 -37.29
N ASP A 756 1.39 13.73 -36.38
CA ASP A 756 2.87 13.59 -36.25
C ASP A 756 3.45 12.28 -36.82
N GLY A 757 2.74 11.60 -37.69
CA GLY A 757 3.15 10.34 -38.35
C GLY A 757 4.10 10.50 -39.53
N THR A 758 5.02 11.46 -39.56
CA THR A 758 6.11 11.52 -40.55
C THR A 758 7.37 12.13 -39.98
N THR A 759 8.13 11.37 -39.21
CA THR A 759 9.60 11.54 -39.18
C THR A 759 10.24 10.15 -39.00
N ASP A 760 11.01 9.81 -40.02
CA ASP A 760 11.85 8.65 -40.27
C ASP A 760 12.79 8.32 -39.10
N PRO A 761 12.95 7.05 -38.68
CA PRO A 761 13.90 6.68 -37.64
C PRO A 761 15.27 6.40 -38.25
N THR A 762 16.11 7.42 -38.38
CA THR A 762 17.56 7.26 -38.52
C THR A 762 18.28 8.33 -37.71
N HIS A 763 18.66 8.04 -36.51
CA HIS A 763 20.00 8.26 -35.92
C HIS A 763 20.00 7.81 -34.44
#